data_331422518133355be36c7a05a8132628
#
_entry.id   331422518133355be36c7a05a8132628
#
_cell.length_a   1.000
_cell.length_b   1.000
_cell.length_c   1.000
_cell.angle_alpha   90.00
_cell.angle_beta   90.00
_cell.angle_gamma   90.00
#
_symmetry.space_group_name_H-M   'P 1'
#
loop_
_entity.id
_entity.type
_entity.pdbx_description
1 polymer ?
#
loop_
_entity_poly.entity_id
_entity_poly.type
_entity_poly.pdbx_seq_one_letter_code
_entity_poly.pdbx_strand_id
1 'polypeptide(L)'
;MSTAVSISGDHPRRESMRFFCRWRQVFAGAALAAAVSATYAAEPAGEPTLEVFDSCSSFTTYMRDHARQMLGPWGLSGRSGFAYRNLEMPGTVVDVAVGSDAKTPAFSGTNVQEDGVDEPDMVKTDGRTVFALVQGRLHAVDVRGPKPRLAGSLDVGAAWGQQLILHRGRLLVIASGWSGAKGAPDALPGRVGLVPWRGEPRTTLTEIDVSDPSAMRVREVFEVPGQYLSARRVDATLRVVIRGEVRGPELQYPTGTSGWERARAVWYNRWALDNSRSSDWIPTYTRSSLRSGRSTVRPLSRCTQTYAPTEFAGLGTVTVLTFELGRGLAPVDTDTILSDGDTVYASAHSLYVATREWQDPSETGGPAAAAPSWVNTQVHRFDTRLPGQTQYVSSGEVDGYLLSQWSMSEHEGDLRVVSTDEPPWWGSAGGQSQTRVTVLREQEGRLAAVGSVDGLGLGERVYAVRFIGPLGYVVTFRQVDPLYVIDASEPTAPRVRGELKIPGYSAYLHPVGEGLLLGIGRSATAEGRVLGVQASLFDVSNPDQPLALQQLDLGNGWTESEFNHHAFLYWPATRQALVPVESWIQDPATGAYAYDAAAVGIKVGTSELFENGRIRHEIPVDDTVQPLRQEAVRRTLVVGDTLYSLSDSGLKASSLETLEGRGWLAFPR
;
A
#
# COMPACT_ATOMS: atom_id res chain seq x y z
N MET A 1 -61.75 18.21 15.76
CA MET A 1 -61.74 19.66 15.78
C MET A 1 -60.73 20.09 14.76
N SER A 2 -61.15 20.21 13.48
CA SER A 2 -61.65 21.44 12.82
C SER A 2 -60.67 22.59 13.00
N THR A 3 -60.07 23.12 11.98
CA THR A 3 -60.67 23.84 10.85
C THR A 3 -59.68 24.06 9.70
N ALA A 4 -60.18 23.85 8.49
CA ALA A 4 -59.62 24.27 7.22
C ALA A 4 -59.91 25.78 6.99
N VAL A 5 -59.08 26.45 6.18
CA VAL A 5 -59.50 27.63 5.40
C VAL A 5 -58.81 27.60 4.01
N SER A 6 -59.61 27.59 2.97
CA SER A 6 -59.37 27.76 1.57
C SER A 6 -59.72 29.17 1.14
N ILE A 7 -59.06 29.75 0.13
CA ILE A 7 -59.54 30.80 -0.80
C ILE A 7 -58.47 30.86 -1.94
N SER A 8 -58.66 30.45 -3.17
CA SER A 8 -59.45 30.73 -4.38
C SER A 8 -59.07 32.06 -5.14
N GLY A 9 -58.80 31.88 -6.44
CA GLY A 9 -59.03 32.81 -7.55
C GLY A 9 -57.80 33.53 -8.07
N ASP A 10 -57.46 33.74 -9.37
CA ASP A 10 -58.32 33.69 -10.56
C ASP A 10 -57.38 33.77 -11.81
N HIS A 11 -57.83 33.18 -12.92
CA HIS A 11 -57.27 33.36 -14.28
C HIS A 11 -57.87 34.63 -14.92
N PRO A 12 -57.29 35.25 -16.02
CA PRO A 12 -57.71 34.83 -17.35
C PRO A 12 -56.69 34.95 -18.54
N ARG A 13 -56.93 34.05 -19.47
CA ARG A 13 -57.17 34.10 -20.95
C ARG A 13 -56.16 34.78 -21.89
N ARG A 14 -55.67 33.94 -22.83
CA ARG A 14 -55.83 33.86 -24.30
C ARG A 14 -55.37 35.07 -25.15
N GLU A 15 -54.51 34.75 -26.14
CA GLU A 15 -54.93 34.84 -27.56
C GLU A 15 -53.95 34.06 -28.49
N SER A 16 -54.56 33.45 -29.45
CA SER A 16 -54.05 32.64 -30.54
C SER A 16 -53.73 33.44 -31.76
N MET A 17 -52.73 33.08 -32.56
CA MET A 17 -52.83 33.23 -34.01
C MET A 17 -52.03 32.16 -34.77
N ARG A 18 -52.73 31.54 -35.66
CA ARG A 18 -52.30 30.54 -36.67
C ARG A 18 -51.74 31.30 -37.87
N PHE A 19 -50.81 30.72 -38.64
CA PHE A 19 -50.97 30.50 -40.09
C PHE A 19 -49.70 29.91 -40.71
N PHE A 20 -49.82 28.86 -41.36
CA PHE A 20 -49.68 28.24 -42.68
C PHE A 20 -48.42 27.42 -42.95
N CYS A 21 -48.77 26.21 -43.32
CA CYS A 21 -48.12 25.13 -44.02
C CYS A 21 -47.40 25.49 -45.32
N ARG A 22 -46.25 24.84 -45.62
CA ARG A 22 -46.03 24.21 -46.95
C ARG A 22 -44.84 23.24 -46.93
N TRP A 23 -45.14 22.07 -47.33
CA TRP A 23 -44.39 20.96 -47.89
C TRP A 23 -43.09 21.25 -48.66
N ARG A 24 -41.97 20.45 -48.45
CA ARG A 24 -41.48 19.47 -49.42
C ARG A 24 -40.14 18.81 -49.03
N GLN A 25 -40.17 17.45 -49.17
CA GLN A 25 -39.14 16.53 -49.68
C GLN A 25 -37.89 16.20 -48.83
N VAL A 26 -37.92 15.01 -48.25
CA VAL A 26 -37.01 13.85 -48.32
C VAL A 26 -35.65 14.13 -48.99
N PHE A 27 -34.57 14.01 -48.18
CA PHE A 27 -33.31 13.41 -48.60
C PHE A 27 -32.73 12.61 -47.42
N ALA A 28 -32.48 11.30 -47.67
CA ALA A 28 -31.71 10.43 -46.83
C ALA A 28 -30.23 10.88 -46.90
N GLY A 29 -29.66 11.18 -45.77
CA GLY A 29 -28.25 11.44 -45.59
C GLY A 29 -27.70 10.56 -44.48
N ALA A 30 -26.90 9.55 -44.85
CA ALA A 30 -26.14 8.74 -43.92
C ALA A 30 -25.18 9.64 -43.14
N ALA A 31 -25.35 9.72 -41.81
CA ALA A 31 -24.38 10.36 -40.96
C ALA A 31 -23.22 9.37 -40.75
N LEU A 32 -22.08 9.60 -41.41
CA LEU A 32 -20.78 9.08 -41.03
C LEU A 32 -20.43 9.69 -39.66
N ALA A 33 -20.38 8.85 -38.63
CA ALA A 33 -19.71 9.19 -37.39
C ALA A 33 -18.19 9.20 -37.64
N ALA A 34 -17.64 10.40 -37.82
CA ALA A 34 -16.18 10.57 -37.79
C ALA A 34 -15.73 10.50 -36.32
N ALA A 35 -15.17 9.36 -35.93
CA ALA A 35 -14.37 9.26 -34.72
C ALA A 35 -13.17 10.20 -34.86
N VAL A 36 -13.17 11.29 -34.12
CA VAL A 36 -11.99 12.15 -33.97
C VAL A 36 -11.07 11.43 -33.01
N SER A 37 -10.14 10.65 -33.55
CA SER A 37 -8.97 10.19 -32.81
C SER A 37 -8.12 11.42 -32.54
N ALA A 38 -8.15 11.94 -31.30
CA ALA A 38 -7.19 12.93 -30.86
C ALA A 38 -5.82 12.21 -30.77
N THR A 39 -5.02 12.38 -31.81
CA THR A 39 -3.58 12.08 -31.74
C THR A 39 -2.98 13.10 -30.77
N TYR A 40 -2.69 12.66 -29.55
CA TYR A 40 -1.81 13.40 -28.66
C TYR A 40 -0.43 13.47 -29.35
N ALA A 41 -0.07 14.67 -29.79
CA ALA A 41 1.29 14.96 -30.19
C ALA A 41 2.15 14.85 -28.90
N ALA A 42 3.16 14.00 -28.93
CA ALA A 42 4.14 13.93 -27.85
C ALA A 42 4.72 15.33 -27.62
N GLU A 43 4.56 15.87 -26.42
CA GLU A 43 5.26 17.09 -26.04
C GLU A 43 6.77 16.87 -26.11
N PRO A 44 7.56 17.90 -26.46
CA PRO A 44 9.01 17.75 -26.56
C PRO A 44 9.59 17.35 -25.19
N ALA A 45 10.52 16.42 -25.22
CA ALA A 45 11.23 15.93 -24.05
C ALA A 45 11.74 17.10 -23.20
N GLY A 46 11.12 17.32 -22.06
CA GLY A 46 11.53 18.31 -21.08
C GLY A 46 12.61 17.72 -20.16
N GLU A 47 13.20 18.58 -19.33
CA GLU A 47 14.26 18.21 -18.39
C GLU A 47 13.80 17.14 -17.37
N PRO A 48 14.72 16.33 -16.80
CA PRO A 48 14.38 15.34 -15.79
C PRO A 48 13.68 16.01 -14.60
N THR A 49 12.64 15.37 -14.07
CA THR A 49 11.84 15.94 -12.97
C THR A 49 12.56 15.93 -11.62
N LEU A 50 13.67 15.20 -11.48
CA LEU A 50 14.55 15.21 -10.30
C LEU A 50 15.96 15.66 -10.68
N GLU A 51 16.47 16.64 -9.93
CA GLU A 51 17.84 17.12 -10.04
C GLU A 51 18.65 16.75 -8.80
N VAL A 52 19.87 16.27 -9.00
CA VAL A 52 20.81 16.02 -7.90
C VAL A 52 21.56 17.29 -7.56
N PHE A 53 21.82 17.51 -6.27
CA PHE A 53 22.62 18.66 -5.85
C PHE A 53 24.11 18.46 -6.14
N ASP A 54 24.73 19.40 -6.83
CA ASP A 54 26.16 19.39 -7.15
C ASP A 54 27.05 19.49 -5.90
N SER A 55 26.54 20.13 -4.85
CA SER A 55 27.30 20.42 -3.64
C SER A 55 26.40 20.55 -2.40
N CYS A 56 27.00 20.43 -1.21
CA CYS A 56 26.29 20.75 0.02
C CYS A 56 25.96 22.25 0.16
N SER A 57 26.61 23.13 -0.60
CA SER A 57 26.27 24.55 -0.65
C SER A 57 24.95 24.79 -1.40
N SER A 58 24.81 24.21 -2.61
CA SER A 58 23.56 24.30 -3.39
C SER A 58 22.38 23.67 -2.64
N PHE A 59 22.57 22.48 -2.06
CA PHE A 59 21.60 21.84 -1.18
C PHE A 59 21.16 22.75 -0.03
N THR A 60 22.12 23.33 0.71
CA THR A 60 21.81 24.19 1.86
C THR A 60 21.08 25.47 1.44
N THR A 61 21.44 26.05 0.30
CA THR A 61 20.76 27.23 -0.25
C THR A 61 19.32 26.89 -0.61
N TYR A 62 19.09 25.80 -1.33
CA TYR A 62 17.76 25.31 -1.65
C TYR A 62 16.88 25.14 -0.39
N MET A 63 17.40 24.44 0.63
CA MET A 63 16.68 24.20 1.87
C MET A 63 16.33 25.49 2.61
N ARG A 64 17.27 26.44 2.68
CA ARG A 64 17.04 27.75 3.31
C ARG A 64 15.97 28.57 2.60
N ASP A 65 16.02 28.62 1.28
CA ASP A 65 15.13 29.46 0.48
C ASP A 65 13.69 28.96 0.56
N HIS A 66 13.47 27.66 0.44
CA HIS A 66 12.14 27.08 0.60
C HIS A 66 11.63 27.13 2.05
N ALA A 67 12.48 26.84 3.03
CA ALA A 67 12.10 26.93 4.43
C ALA A 67 11.74 28.37 4.86
N ARG A 68 12.37 29.39 4.28
CA ARG A 68 12.01 30.81 4.55
C ARG A 68 10.58 31.13 4.07
N GLN A 69 10.16 30.56 2.94
CA GLN A 69 8.79 30.74 2.42
C GLN A 69 7.73 30.09 3.32
N MET A 70 8.10 28.98 3.97
CA MET A 70 7.23 28.21 4.86
C MET A 70 7.26 28.71 6.31
N LEU A 71 8.15 29.64 6.65
CA LEU A 71 8.40 30.04 8.02
C LEU A 71 7.26 30.87 8.61
N GLY A 72 6.57 30.32 9.60
CA GLY A 72 5.57 30.99 10.43
C GLY A 72 6.02 31.15 11.90
N PRO A 73 5.16 31.75 12.73
CA PRO A 73 5.41 31.85 14.18
C PRO A 73 5.57 30.49 14.86
N TRP A 74 4.97 29.46 14.29
CA TRP A 74 4.93 28.08 14.80
C TRP A 74 5.89 27.14 14.08
N GLY A 75 6.98 27.65 13.51
CA GLY A 75 7.98 26.89 12.78
C GLY A 75 7.71 26.83 11.28
N LEU A 76 8.15 25.74 10.65
CA LEU A 76 7.95 25.49 9.22
C LEU A 76 6.57 24.87 8.99
N SER A 77 5.53 25.65 9.23
CA SER A 77 4.16 25.27 8.85
C SER A 77 3.94 25.70 7.41
N GLY A 78 4.24 24.83 6.49
CA GLY A 78 4.05 25.11 5.08
C GLY A 78 2.57 25.21 4.67
N ARG A 79 2.33 25.53 3.42
CA ARG A 79 1.05 25.51 2.71
C ARG A 79 0.30 24.17 2.75
N SER A 80 0.90 23.12 3.29
CA SER A 80 0.20 21.91 3.69
C SER A 80 -0.70 22.22 4.89
N GLY A 81 -1.74 23.02 4.69
CA GLY A 81 -2.85 23.20 5.62
C GLY A 81 -3.66 21.93 5.87
N PHE A 82 -3.20 20.82 5.39
CA PHE A 82 -3.63 19.48 5.74
C PHE A 82 -2.73 18.97 6.85
N ALA A 83 -3.07 19.39 8.09
CA ALA A 83 -2.72 18.58 9.24
C ALA A 83 -2.92 17.10 8.86
N TYR A 84 -1.90 16.27 9.10
CA TYR A 84 -2.01 14.82 9.06
C TYR A 84 -3.27 14.40 9.82
N ARG A 85 -4.39 14.35 9.17
CA ARG A 85 -5.41 13.40 9.52
C ARG A 85 -4.80 12.09 9.06
N ASN A 86 -4.46 11.25 10.02
CA ASN A 86 -4.37 9.83 9.82
C ASN A 86 -5.73 9.39 9.28
N LEU A 87 -5.92 9.59 7.99
CA LEU A 87 -6.95 8.91 7.24
C LEU A 87 -6.36 7.51 7.12
N GLU A 88 -6.76 6.65 8.05
CA GLU A 88 -6.76 5.23 7.82
C GLU A 88 -7.51 5.05 6.50
N MET A 89 -6.75 4.93 5.42
CA MET A 89 -7.31 4.51 4.14
C MET A 89 -7.93 3.14 4.40
N PRO A 90 -9.17 2.89 3.98
CA PRO A 90 -9.68 1.53 3.94
C PRO A 90 -8.68 0.71 3.12
N GLY A 91 -8.14 -0.33 3.73
CA GLY A 91 -7.01 -1.12 3.34
C GLY A 91 -6.68 -1.19 1.85
N THR A 92 -5.45 -0.87 1.56
CA THR A 92 -4.86 -1.06 0.23
C THR A 92 -4.69 -2.55 -0.03
N VAL A 93 -5.24 -3.01 -1.11
CA VAL A 93 -5.31 -4.40 -1.51
C VAL A 93 -4.19 -4.77 -2.47
N VAL A 94 -3.79 -6.03 -2.46
CA VAL A 94 -2.49 -6.48 -2.95
C VAL A 94 -2.53 -7.88 -3.55
N ASP A 95 -1.70 -8.23 -4.54
CA ASP A 95 -1.81 -9.46 -5.31
C ASP A 95 -0.47 -10.11 -5.76
N VAL A 96 -0.49 -11.36 -6.25
CA VAL A 96 0.66 -12.25 -6.45
C VAL A 96 0.88 -12.69 -7.88
N ALA A 97 2.16 -12.83 -8.30
CA ALA A 97 2.54 -13.53 -9.52
C ALA A 97 2.69 -15.04 -9.28
N VAL A 98 2.08 -15.85 -10.13
CA VAL A 98 2.38 -17.27 -10.25
C VAL A 98 3.22 -17.47 -11.50
N GLY A 99 4.51 -17.78 -11.32
CA GLY A 99 5.35 -18.28 -12.39
C GLY A 99 4.85 -19.65 -12.85
N SER A 100 4.56 -19.80 -14.14
CA SER A 100 4.31 -21.09 -14.78
C SER A 100 5.61 -21.89 -14.85
N ASP A 101 5.54 -23.20 -14.49
CA ASP A 101 6.58 -24.21 -14.71
C ASP A 101 7.75 -24.31 -13.72
N ALA A 102 7.54 -24.14 -12.42
CA ALA A 102 8.47 -24.63 -11.43
C ALA A 102 7.95 -25.94 -10.79
N LYS A 103 8.84 -26.91 -10.56
CA LYS A 103 8.56 -28.06 -9.66
C LYS A 103 7.96 -27.50 -8.37
N THR A 104 6.84 -28.07 -7.91
CA THR A 104 6.19 -27.67 -6.66
C THR A 104 7.24 -27.48 -5.57
N PRO A 105 7.39 -26.28 -4.99
CA PRO A 105 8.39 -26.04 -3.97
C PRO A 105 8.11 -26.92 -2.74
N ALA A 106 9.16 -27.27 -1.99
CA ALA A 106 9.01 -28.08 -0.78
C ALA A 106 8.29 -27.32 0.35
N PHE A 107 8.17 -26.00 0.27
CA PHE A 107 7.45 -25.13 1.21
C PHE A 107 6.98 -23.86 0.50
N SER A 108 5.96 -23.20 1.08
CA SER A 108 5.47 -21.92 0.57
C SER A 108 6.42 -20.77 0.93
N GLY A 109 6.71 -19.92 -0.04
CA GLY A 109 7.30 -18.60 0.21
C GLY A 109 6.30 -17.62 0.85
N THR A 110 6.73 -16.40 1.09
CA THR A 110 5.84 -15.27 1.32
C THR A 110 5.05 -15.01 0.04
N ASN A 111 3.79 -14.66 0.19
CA ASN A 111 3.00 -14.16 -0.90
C ASN A 111 3.54 -12.79 -1.32
N VAL A 112 4.10 -12.65 -2.54
CA VAL A 112 4.82 -11.44 -3.00
C VAL A 112 4.23 -10.93 -4.31
N GLN A 113 4.42 -9.64 -4.62
CA GLN A 113 3.89 -9.02 -5.85
C GLN A 113 4.62 -9.53 -7.10
N GLU A 114 5.94 -9.53 -7.06
CA GLU A 114 6.78 -9.91 -8.19
C GLU A 114 7.61 -11.14 -7.84
N ASP A 115 7.63 -12.10 -8.74
CA ASP A 115 8.44 -13.30 -8.54
C ASP A 115 9.94 -12.96 -8.44
N GLY A 116 10.62 -13.58 -7.47
CA GLY A 116 12.03 -13.28 -7.19
C GLY A 116 12.28 -12.01 -6.35
N VAL A 117 11.26 -11.21 -6.05
CA VAL A 117 11.33 -10.03 -5.18
C VAL A 117 10.69 -10.34 -3.84
N ASP A 118 11.48 -10.74 -2.83
CA ASP A 118 10.96 -11.08 -1.50
C ASP A 118 10.51 -9.83 -0.73
N GLU A 119 9.39 -9.97 -0.05
CA GLU A 119 8.78 -8.94 0.80
C GLU A 119 8.81 -9.34 2.28
N PRO A 120 8.94 -8.39 3.21
CA PRO A 120 8.88 -8.69 4.63
C PRO A 120 7.49 -9.15 5.06
N ASP A 121 7.43 -10.12 5.99
CA ASP A 121 6.18 -10.56 6.63
C ASP A 121 6.44 -10.94 8.09
N MET A 122 5.41 -11.13 8.89
CA MET A 122 5.53 -11.56 10.30
C MET A 122 5.99 -13.01 10.47
N VAL A 123 6.01 -13.80 9.40
CA VAL A 123 6.48 -15.19 9.39
C VAL A 123 7.37 -15.47 8.20
N LYS A 124 8.44 -16.20 8.40
CA LYS A 124 9.33 -16.72 7.35
C LYS A 124 9.71 -18.16 7.62
N THR A 125 10.02 -18.92 6.59
CA THR A 125 10.51 -20.30 6.72
C THR A 125 11.62 -20.61 5.73
N ASP A 126 12.50 -21.53 6.12
CA ASP A 126 13.49 -22.16 5.24
C ASP A 126 13.11 -23.60 4.89
N GLY A 127 11.87 -24.01 5.20
CA GLY A 127 11.37 -25.37 5.02
C GLY A 127 11.75 -26.33 6.14
N ARG A 128 12.54 -25.91 7.13
CA ARG A 128 12.94 -26.69 8.31
C ARG A 128 12.53 -26.02 9.62
N THR A 129 12.62 -24.71 9.61
CA THR A 129 12.29 -23.85 10.74
C THR A 129 11.30 -22.80 10.28
N VAL A 130 10.23 -22.62 11.03
CA VAL A 130 9.33 -21.47 10.91
C VAL A 130 9.76 -20.42 11.93
N PHE A 131 10.08 -19.23 11.45
CA PHE A 131 10.37 -18.05 12.26
C PHE A 131 9.12 -17.20 12.32
N ALA A 132 8.50 -17.07 13.47
CA ALA A 132 7.29 -16.28 13.70
C ALA A 132 7.58 -15.15 14.68
N LEU A 133 7.19 -13.93 14.28
CA LEU A 133 7.32 -12.74 15.11
C LEU A 133 5.96 -12.35 15.68
N VAL A 134 5.80 -12.53 16.97
CA VAL A 134 4.55 -12.35 17.67
C VAL A 134 4.80 -11.54 18.94
N GLN A 135 4.07 -10.42 19.10
CA GLN A 135 4.09 -9.56 20.30
C GLN A 135 5.51 -9.18 20.76
N GLY A 136 6.41 -8.88 19.80
CA GLY A 136 7.79 -8.49 20.09
C GLY A 136 8.73 -9.66 20.42
N ARG A 137 8.31 -10.89 20.21
CA ARG A 137 9.14 -12.10 20.36
C ARG A 137 9.27 -12.84 19.06
N LEU A 138 10.50 -13.20 18.73
CA LEU A 138 10.82 -14.08 17.63
C LEU A 138 10.84 -15.53 18.15
N HIS A 139 9.97 -16.36 17.61
CA HIS A 139 9.92 -17.79 17.88
C HIS A 139 10.48 -18.57 16.71
N ALA A 140 11.42 -19.48 16.98
CA ALA A 140 11.92 -20.45 16.00
C ALA A 140 11.27 -21.81 16.29
N VAL A 141 10.53 -22.33 15.31
CA VAL A 141 9.78 -23.58 15.43
C VAL A 141 10.34 -24.61 14.47
N ASP A 142 10.83 -25.75 15.00
CA ASP A 142 11.24 -26.90 14.19
C ASP A 142 10.01 -27.61 13.62
N VAL A 143 9.92 -27.65 12.27
CA VAL A 143 8.81 -28.23 11.52
C VAL A 143 9.20 -29.46 10.71
N ARG A 144 10.37 -30.05 10.96
CA ARG A 144 10.82 -31.28 10.29
C ARG A 144 10.10 -32.54 10.77
N GLY A 145 9.50 -32.51 11.94
CA GLY A 145 8.76 -33.62 12.52
C GLY A 145 7.24 -33.49 12.29
N PRO A 146 6.46 -34.53 12.65
CA PRO A 146 5.01 -34.55 12.45
C PRO A 146 4.25 -33.53 13.33
N LYS A 147 4.89 -33.00 14.36
CA LYS A 147 4.34 -31.95 15.23
C LYS A 147 5.34 -30.80 15.36
N PRO A 148 4.89 -29.54 15.35
CA PRO A 148 5.77 -28.40 15.55
C PRO A 148 6.38 -28.42 16.96
N ARG A 149 7.67 -28.05 17.07
CA ARG A 149 8.38 -27.96 18.34
C ARG A 149 9.12 -26.65 18.45
N LEU A 150 8.97 -25.95 19.55
CA LEU A 150 9.72 -24.73 19.82
C LEU A 150 11.22 -25.07 19.92
N ALA A 151 12.03 -24.54 19.05
CA ALA A 151 13.48 -24.64 19.08
C ALA A 151 14.11 -23.55 19.98
N GLY A 152 13.59 -22.34 19.91
CA GLY A 152 14.03 -21.20 20.69
C GLY A 152 13.13 -19.99 20.58
N SER A 153 13.31 -19.04 21.50
CA SER A 153 12.64 -17.76 21.48
C SER A 153 13.61 -16.64 21.84
N LEU A 154 13.45 -15.49 21.22
CA LEU A 154 14.27 -14.29 21.46
C LEU A 154 13.35 -13.08 21.59
N ASP A 155 13.50 -12.31 22.67
CA ASP A 155 12.83 -11.03 22.84
C ASP A 155 13.53 -9.98 21.97
N VAL A 156 12.77 -9.34 21.09
CA VAL A 156 13.25 -8.27 20.19
C VAL A 156 12.58 -6.94 20.50
N GLY A 157 11.79 -6.90 21.56
CA GLY A 157 11.01 -5.73 21.97
C GLY A 157 9.75 -5.54 21.15
N ALA A 158 8.69 -5.09 21.80
CA ALA A 158 7.41 -4.79 21.12
C ALA A 158 7.53 -3.47 20.34
N ALA A 159 7.13 -3.49 19.08
CA ALA A 159 7.04 -2.32 18.22
C ALA A 159 5.92 -2.51 17.18
N TRP A 160 5.53 -1.44 16.52
CA TRP A 160 4.48 -1.47 15.51
C TRP A 160 4.99 -2.00 14.16
N GLY A 161 4.13 -2.74 13.45
CA GLY A 161 4.41 -3.16 12.08
C GLY A 161 5.67 -4.01 11.94
N GLN A 162 5.98 -4.84 12.95
CA GLN A 162 7.17 -5.68 12.91
C GLN A 162 7.07 -6.76 11.83
N GLN A 163 8.09 -6.84 10.99
CA GLN A 163 8.18 -7.78 9.86
C GLN A 163 9.58 -8.39 9.76
N LEU A 164 9.68 -9.53 9.09
CA LEU A 164 10.88 -10.34 8.95
C LEU A 164 11.35 -10.44 7.50
N ILE A 165 12.66 -10.37 7.30
CA ILE A 165 13.34 -10.87 6.10
C ILE A 165 14.30 -11.97 6.52
N LEU A 166 14.25 -13.13 5.86
CA LEU A 166 15.15 -14.26 6.12
C LEU A 166 16.13 -14.43 4.96
N HIS A 167 17.44 -14.50 5.27
CA HIS A 167 18.47 -14.77 4.28
C HIS A 167 19.63 -15.57 4.88
N ARG A 168 19.83 -16.84 4.46
CA ARG A 168 21.00 -17.69 4.77
C ARG A 168 21.41 -17.70 6.24
N GLY A 169 20.48 -18.00 7.16
CA GLY A 169 20.76 -18.03 8.60
C GLY A 169 20.88 -16.65 9.26
N ARG A 170 20.54 -15.59 8.55
CA ARG A 170 20.33 -14.23 9.04
C ARG A 170 18.87 -13.87 8.93
N LEU A 171 18.35 -13.27 9.98
CA LEU A 171 17.01 -12.76 10.02
C LEU A 171 17.08 -11.27 10.37
N LEU A 172 16.40 -10.46 9.59
CA LEU A 172 16.26 -9.05 9.84
C LEU A 172 14.84 -8.76 10.32
N VAL A 173 14.71 -8.14 11.48
CA VAL A 173 13.45 -7.57 11.98
C VAL A 173 13.40 -6.11 11.58
N ILE A 174 12.36 -5.70 10.86
CA ILE A 174 12.04 -4.32 10.54
C ILE A 174 10.90 -3.89 11.46
N ALA A 175 11.04 -2.75 12.14
CA ALA A 175 10.07 -2.27 13.09
C ALA A 175 9.88 -0.76 12.99
N SER A 176 8.65 -0.28 13.17
CA SER A 176 8.31 1.13 13.31
C SER A 176 8.08 1.49 14.77
N GLY A 177 8.50 2.69 15.15
CA GLY A 177 8.34 3.21 16.51
C GLY A 177 8.34 4.74 16.53
N TRP A 178 8.31 5.30 17.74
CA TRP A 178 8.39 6.74 17.96
C TRP A 178 9.50 7.04 18.96
N SER A 179 10.34 8.02 18.67
CA SER A 179 11.32 8.52 19.62
C SER A 179 10.64 9.45 20.61
N GLY A 180 10.97 9.35 21.90
CA GLY A 180 10.46 10.25 22.94
C GLY A 180 9.41 9.68 23.90
N ALA A 181 9.07 8.38 23.80
CA ALA A 181 8.13 7.73 24.73
C ALA A 181 8.69 7.48 26.16
N LYS A 182 9.98 7.73 26.41
CA LYS A 182 10.56 7.67 27.77
C LYS A 182 10.69 9.08 28.34
N GLY A 183 9.70 9.53 29.13
CA GLY A 183 9.78 10.73 29.94
C GLY A 183 9.13 11.99 29.37
N ALA A 184 8.02 11.86 28.64
CA ALA A 184 7.13 13.00 28.50
C ALA A 184 6.65 13.40 29.92
N PRO A 185 6.86 14.66 30.39
CA PRO A 185 6.27 15.09 31.66
C PRO A 185 4.76 14.91 31.53
N ASP A 186 4.15 14.25 32.51
CA ASP A 186 2.70 14.12 32.64
C ASP A 186 2.04 15.44 32.24
N ALA A 187 1.09 15.36 31.31
CA ALA A 187 0.34 16.50 30.86
C ALA A 187 -0.23 17.19 32.11
N LEU A 188 0.21 18.41 32.39
CA LEU A 188 -0.33 19.19 33.49
C LEU A 188 -1.85 19.27 33.36
N PRO A 189 -2.63 18.88 34.38
CA PRO A 189 -4.09 18.94 34.33
C PRO A 189 -4.53 20.36 34.00
N GLY A 190 -5.25 20.55 32.90
CA GLY A 190 -5.86 21.83 32.52
C GLY A 190 -5.29 22.53 31.30
N ARG A 191 -4.26 22.00 30.60
CA ARG A 191 -3.80 22.52 29.31
C ARG A 191 -4.07 21.55 28.18
N VAL A 192 -5.30 21.51 27.74
CA VAL A 192 -5.67 20.83 26.49
C VAL A 192 -5.16 21.67 25.32
N GLY A 193 -4.20 21.17 24.57
CA GLY A 193 -4.12 21.45 23.16
C GLY A 193 -3.14 22.48 22.61
N LEU A 194 -1.90 22.66 23.11
CA LEU A 194 -0.92 23.51 22.40
C LEU A 194 0.57 23.09 22.59
N VAL A 195 0.85 21.87 22.98
CA VAL A 195 2.21 21.34 22.86
C VAL A 195 2.19 20.35 21.70
N PRO A 196 2.92 20.62 20.59
CA PRO A 196 3.06 19.61 19.52
C PRO A 196 3.66 18.35 20.15
N TRP A 197 3.03 17.21 19.89
CA TRP A 197 3.56 15.91 20.30
C TRP A 197 4.94 15.75 19.66
N ARG A 198 5.99 15.68 20.45
CA ARG A 198 7.39 15.69 20.00
C ARG A 198 7.93 14.29 19.72
N GLY A 199 7.10 13.31 19.41
CA GLY A 199 7.56 12.02 18.96
C GLY A 199 7.92 12.07 17.46
N GLU A 200 9.16 11.80 17.12
CA GLU A 200 9.56 11.59 15.72
C GLU A 200 9.38 10.10 15.35
N PRO A 201 8.80 9.77 14.19
CA PRO A 201 8.74 8.40 13.73
C PRO A 201 10.16 7.85 13.54
N ARG A 202 10.35 6.58 13.86
CA ARG A 202 11.65 5.92 13.78
C ARG A 202 11.50 4.53 13.20
N THR A 203 12.37 4.18 12.27
CA THR A 203 12.52 2.83 11.75
C THR A 203 13.73 2.15 12.39
N THR A 204 13.54 0.93 12.86
CA THR A 204 14.60 0.11 13.46
C THR A 204 14.76 -1.17 12.66
N LEU A 205 15.99 -1.49 12.30
CA LEU A 205 16.38 -2.76 11.69
C LEU A 205 17.24 -3.53 12.70
N THR A 206 16.85 -4.76 13.02
CA THR A 206 17.59 -5.62 13.96
C THR A 206 18.05 -6.88 13.23
N GLU A 207 19.37 -7.05 13.06
CA GLU A 207 19.95 -8.26 12.49
C GLU A 207 20.14 -9.33 13.57
N ILE A 208 19.61 -10.53 13.32
CA ILE A 208 19.65 -11.67 14.22
C ILE A 208 20.36 -12.84 13.52
N ASP A 209 21.27 -13.47 14.22
CA ASP A 209 21.86 -14.75 13.83
C ASP A 209 20.90 -15.87 14.22
N VAL A 210 20.35 -16.55 13.24
CA VAL A 210 19.43 -17.66 13.40
C VAL A 210 19.99 -18.97 12.82
N SER A 211 21.31 -19.04 12.58
CA SER A 211 21.98 -20.24 12.09
C SER A 211 21.83 -21.43 13.05
N ASP A 212 21.72 -21.15 14.34
CA ASP A 212 21.25 -22.07 15.37
C ASP A 212 19.92 -21.54 15.95
N PRO A 213 18.78 -22.12 15.56
CA PRO A 213 17.47 -21.69 16.05
C PRO A 213 17.29 -21.80 17.57
N SER A 214 18.09 -22.65 18.25
CA SER A 214 18.04 -22.78 19.70
C SER A 214 18.87 -21.73 20.45
N ALA A 215 19.74 -21.00 19.75
CA ALA A 215 20.67 -20.03 20.31
C ALA A 215 20.70 -18.73 19.51
N MET A 216 19.54 -18.23 19.13
CA MET A 216 19.36 -16.98 18.37
C MET A 216 19.98 -15.79 19.10
N ARG A 217 20.63 -14.87 18.38
CA ARG A 217 21.32 -13.71 18.96
C ARG A 217 21.19 -12.47 18.10
N VAL A 218 20.87 -11.32 18.71
CA VAL A 218 20.98 -10.02 18.06
C VAL A 218 22.46 -9.70 17.79
N ARG A 219 22.76 -9.31 16.56
CA ARG A 219 24.12 -8.93 16.13
C ARG A 219 24.29 -7.43 16.04
N GLU A 220 23.39 -6.80 15.36
CA GLU A 220 23.41 -5.36 15.10
C GLU A 220 22.01 -4.77 15.15
N VAL A 221 21.95 -3.49 15.52
CA VAL A 221 20.75 -2.66 15.47
C VAL A 221 21.07 -1.40 14.70
N PHE A 222 20.24 -1.07 13.75
CA PHE A 222 20.28 0.15 12.95
C PHE A 222 19.00 0.94 13.22
N GLU A 223 19.14 2.22 13.59
CA GLU A 223 18.03 3.10 13.91
C GLU A 223 18.12 4.36 13.07
N VAL A 224 17.03 4.72 12.43
CA VAL A 224 16.95 5.90 11.56
C VAL A 224 15.63 6.65 11.80
N PRO A 225 15.65 8.00 11.83
CA PRO A 225 14.43 8.80 11.83
C PRO A 225 13.65 8.56 10.54
N GLY A 226 12.34 8.52 10.64
CA GLY A 226 11.42 8.31 9.54
C GLY A 226 10.55 7.06 9.69
N GLN A 227 9.43 7.07 8.99
CA GLN A 227 8.47 5.99 8.95
C GLN A 227 8.89 4.96 7.88
N TYR A 228 8.90 3.70 8.24
CA TYR A 228 9.05 2.60 7.27
C TYR A 228 7.87 2.60 6.29
N LEU A 229 8.17 2.58 4.99
CA LEU A 229 7.18 2.44 3.93
C LEU A 229 7.18 1.01 3.37
N SER A 230 8.33 0.53 2.95
CA SER A 230 8.44 -0.75 2.26
C SER A 230 9.86 -1.29 2.31
N ALA A 231 10.02 -2.61 2.11
CA ALA A 231 11.31 -3.21 1.82
C ALA A 231 11.19 -4.30 0.76
N ARG A 232 12.22 -4.44 -0.05
CA ARG A 232 12.30 -5.42 -1.13
C ARG A 232 13.67 -6.07 -1.11
N ARG A 233 13.68 -7.40 -1.18
CA ARG A 233 14.91 -8.18 -1.26
C ARG A 233 14.99 -8.93 -2.60
N VAL A 234 16.06 -8.67 -3.32
CA VAL A 234 16.45 -9.45 -4.49
C VAL A 234 17.80 -10.08 -4.17
N ASP A 235 17.89 -11.39 -4.16
CA ASP A 235 19.08 -12.14 -3.74
C ASP A 235 19.59 -11.73 -2.35
N ALA A 236 20.81 -11.19 -2.26
CA ALA A 236 21.43 -10.69 -1.03
C ALA A 236 21.24 -9.19 -0.82
N THR A 237 20.66 -8.48 -1.77
CA THR A 237 20.45 -7.04 -1.69
C THR A 237 19.07 -6.73 -1.12
N LEU A 238 19.02 -6.00 -0.03
CA LEU A 238 17.79 -5.48 0.58
C LEU A 238 17.73 -3.97 0.38
N ARG A 239 16.61 -3.49 -0.14
CA ARG A 239 16.28 -2.07 -0.24
C ARG A 239 15.15 -1.75 0.72
N VAL A 240 15.39 -0.80 1.61
CA VAL A 240 14.41 -0.33 2.60
C VAL A 240 14.07 1.11 2.26
N VAL A 241 12.79 1.39 2.07
CA VAL A 241 12.29 2.73 1.78
C VAL A 241 11.66 3.30 3.03
N ILE A 242 12.11 4.48 3.41
CA ILE A 242 11.60 5.22 4.57
C ILE A 242 11.11 6.60 4.13
N ARG A 243 10.04 7.07 4.77
CA ARG A 243 9.55 8.44 4.66
C ARG A 243 9.95 9.22 5.91
N GLY A 244 10.57 10.35 5.72
CA GLY A 244 10.98 11.24 6.80
C GLY A 244 10.63 12.69 6.51
N GLU A 245 11.04 13.54 7.42
CA GLU A 245 11.03 14.99 7.23
C GLU A 245 12.46 15.51 7.36
N VAL A 246 12.77 16.58 6.65
CA VAL A 246 14.04 17.27 6.88
C VAL A 246 14.04 17.84 8.30
N ARG A 247 15.16 17.68 8.98
CA ARG A 247 15.25 18.06 10.38
C ARG A 247 15.22 19.58 10.57
N GLY A 248 15.96 20.32 9.76
CA GLY A 248 16.16 21.75 9.89
C GLY A 248 16.96 22.15 11.16
N PRO A 249 17.31 23.45 11.29
CA PRO A 249 17.89 23.98 12.50
C PRO A 249 16.87 24.00 13.66
N GLU A 250 17.37 24.10 14.89
CA GLU A 250 16.51 24.19 16.06
C GLU A 250 15.71 25.51 16.04
N LEU A 251 14.38 25.39 15.97
CA LEU A 251 13.46 26.52 15.91
C LEU A 251 12.82 26.80 17.28
N GLN A 252 12.57 28.08 17.54
CA GLN A 252 11.84 28.53 18.74
C GLN A 252 10.35 28.68 18.46
N TYR A 253 9.54 28.33 19.45
CA TYR A 253 8.10 28.47 19.40
C TYR A 253 7.64 29.54 20.41
N PRO A 254 6.60 30.32 20.09
CA PRO A 254 6.07 31.29 21.04
C PRO A 254 5.56 30.58 22.32
N THR A 255 5.87 31.13 23.49
CA THR A 255 5.39 30.60 24.77
C THR A 255 4.00 31.08 25.11
N GLY A 256 3.50 32.11 24.42
CA GLY A 256 2.17 32.70 24.59
C GLY A 256 1.55 33.15 23.27
N THR A 257 0.43 33.85 23.36
CA THR A 257 -0.38 34.29 22.20
C THR A 257 -0.12 35.74 21.78
N SER A 258 0.81 36.45 22.45
CA SER A 258 1.09 37.86 22.16
C SER A 258 1.74 38.05 20.79
N GLY A 259 1.43 39.14 20.13
CA GLY A 259 2.03 39.49 18.84
C GLY A 259 3.56 39.62 18.90
N TRP A 260 4.07 40.11 20.04
CA TRP A 260 5.51 40.29 20.26
C TRP A 260 6.25 38.95 20.36
N GLU A 261 5.69 37.98 21.10
CA GLU A 261 6.30 36.63 21.22
C GLU A 261 6.34 35.92 19.88
N ARG A 262 5.26 36.05 19.08
CA ARG A 262 5.22 35.52 17.71
C ARG A 262 6.28 36.19 16.81
N ALA A 263 6.38 37.51 16.84
CA ALA A 263 7.37 38.24 16.06
C ALA A 263 8.80 37.87 16.46
N ARG A 264 9.07 37.73 17.76
CA ARG A 264 10.38 37.29 18.29
C ARG A 264 10.73 35.88 17.80
N ALA A 265 9.79 34.92 17.85
CA ALA A 265 9.99 33.57 17.36
C ALA A 265 10.34 33.57 15.86
N VAL A 266 9.57 34.31 15.04
CA VAL A 266 9.85 34.42 13.59
C VAL A 266 11.23 35.03 13.33
N TRP A 267 11.60 36.08 14.08
CA TRP A 267 12.92 36.72 13.93
C TRP A 267 14.07 35.75 14.25
N TYR A 268 13.99 35.04 15.37
CA TYR A 268 14.99 34.05 15.77
C TYR A 268 15.05 32.89 14.75
N ASN A 269 13.89 32.37 14.35
CA ASN A 269 13.82 31.26 13.43
C ASN A 269 14.37 31.61 12.04
N ARG A 270 14.15 32.85 11.58
CA ARG A 270 14.75 33.35 10.35
C ARG A 270 16.28 33.41 10.47
N TRP A 271 16.80 33.91 11.59
CA TRP A 271 18.24 33.91 11.87
C TRP A 271 18.79 32.47 11.91
N ALA A 272 18.11 31.53 12.56
CA ALA A 272 18.51 30.12 12.62
C ALA A 272 18.57 29.47 11.23
N LEU A 273 17.59 29.72 10.37
CA LEU A 273 17.60 29.27 8.98
C LEU A 273 18.79 29.85 8.20
N ASP A 274 19.03 31.14 8.31
CA ASP A 274 20.12 31.84 7.59
C ASP A 274 21.52 31.34 7.99
N ASN A 275 21.67 30.85 9.21
CA ASN A 275 22.93 30.32 9.74
C ASN A 275 22.97 28.78 9.75
N SER A 276 21.97 28.10 9.24
CA SER A 276 21.94 26.63 9.19
C SER A 276 23.01 26.05 8.26
N ARG A 277 23.45 24.83 8.54
CA ARG A 277 24.43 24.08 7.77
C ARG A 277 23.76 22.86 7.15
N SER A 278 24.36 22.24 6.16
CA SER A 278 23.85 20.98 5.57
C SER A 278 23.61 19.88 6.61
N SER A 279 24.46 19.82 7.67
CA SER A 279 24.31 18.89 8.79
C SER A 279 23.02 19.08 9.61
N ASP A 280 22.43 20.26 9.56
CA ASP A 280 21.19 20.55 10.30
C ASP A 280 19.95 20.02 9.54
N TRP A 281 20.09 19.79 8.23
CA TRP A 281 19.03 19.33 7.35
C TRP A 281 19.05 17.83 7.08
N ILE A 282 20.26 17.22 7.05
CA ILE A 282 20.41 15.79 6.78
C ILE A 282 20.27 15.01 8.09
N PRO A 283 19.27 14.09 8.19
CA PRO A 283 19.11 13.23 9.34
C PRO A 283 20.35 12.34 9.56
N THR A 284 20.51 11.82 10.76
CA THR A 284 21.56 10.85 11.09
C THR A 284 20.93 9.51 11.49
N TYR A 285 21.61 8.41 11.14
CA TYR A 285 21.29 7.09 11.65
C TYR A 285 22.29 6.66 12.72
N THR A 286 21.85 5.77 13.60
CA THR A 286 22.69 5.10 14.60
C THR A 286 22.82 3.62 14.27
N ARG A 287 24.04 3.10 14.24
CA ARG A 287 24.31 1.67 14.12
C ARG A 287 25.05 1.17 15.36
N SER A 288 24.50 0.18 16.03
CA SER A 288 25.04 -0.41 17.25
C SER A 288 25.37 -1.90 17.03
N SER A 289 26.62 -2.27 17.25
CA SER A 289 27.04 -3.67 17.18
C SER A 289 27.07 -4.28 18.59
N LEU A 290 26.24 -5.26 18.83
CA LEU A 290 26.17 -5.95 20.13
C LEU A 290 27.39 -6.81 20.40
N ARG A 291 28.08 -7.28 19.34
CA ARG A 291 29.31 -8.05 19.48
C ARG A 291 30.48 -7.21 20.01
N SER A 292 30.62 -5.98 19.54
CA SER A 292 31.75 -5.09 19.92
C SER A 292 31.36 -4.06 20.97
N GLY A 293 30.06 -3.90 21.29
CA GLY A 293 29.53 -2.84 22.16
C GLY A 293 29.70 -1.42 21.57
N ARG A 294 30.02 -1.29 20.28
CA ARG A 294 30.26 0.01 19.64
C ARG A 294 29.02 0.52 18.96
N SER A 295 28.70 1.79 19.18
CA SER A 295 27.72 2.55 18.41
C SER A 295 28.39 3.61 17.56
N THR A 296 27.88 3.83 16.36
CA THR A 296 28.33 4.84 15.41
C THR A 296 27.14 5.64 14.93
N VAL A 297 27.29 6.96 14.88
CA VAL A 297 26.30 7.89 14.31
C VAL A 297 26.87 8.44 13.01
N ARG A 298 26.08 8.44 11.94
CA ARG A 298 26.50 8.93 10.62
C ARG A 298 25.34 9.66 9.93
N PRO A 299 25.65 10.61 9.03
CA PRO A 299 24.63 11.19 8.15
C PRO A 299 23.91 10.10 7.35
N LEU A 300 22.60 10.27 7.15
CA LEU A 300 21.75 9.31 6.44
C LEU A 300 22.07 9.29 4.94
N SER A 301 22.24 10.47 4.33
CA SER A 301 22.59 10.62 2.93
C SER A 301 23.71 11.65 2.76
N ARG A 302 24.23 11.76 1.55
CA ARG A 302 25.12 12.86 1.14
C ARG A 302 24.30 13.89 0.38
N CYS A 303 24.71 15.17 0.44
CA CYS A 303 24.06 16.21 -0.35
C CYS A 303 24.03 15.86 -1.86
N THR A 304 25.09 15.22 -2.36
CA THR A 304 25.24 14.79 -3.75
C THR A 304 24.56 13.44 -4.07
N GLN A 305 23.78 12.89 -3.14
CA GLN A 305 22.89 11.75 -3.29
C GLN A 305 21.47 12.12 -2.86
N THR A 306 21.20 13.43 -2.82
CA THR A 306 19.87 13.98 -2.54
C THR A 306 19.35 14.64 -3.81
N TYR A 307 18.13 14.33 -4.18
CA TYR A 307 17.43 14.78 -5.37
C TYR A 307 16.30 15.71 -4.96
N ALA A 308 16.11 16.78 -5.68
CA ALA A 308 14.96 17.66 -5.58
C ALA A 308 14.14 17.63 -6.87
N PRO A 309 12.80 17.61 -6.81
CA PRO A 309 11.99 17.85 -7.99
C PRO A 309 12.21 19.27 -8.49
N THR A 310 12.05 19.49 -9.80
CA THR A 310 12.17 20.81 -10.45
C THR A 310 11.14 21.79 -9.89
N GLU A 311 9.96 21.30 -9.53
CA GLU A 311 8.97 22.04 -8.75
C GLU A 311 9.02 21.64 -7.28
N PHE A 312 8.93 22.62 -6.38
CA PHE A 312 9.05 22.36 -4.95
C PHE A 312 7.86 21.55 -4.42
N ALA A 313 8.10 20.31 -3.98
CA ALA A 313 7.09 19.36 -3.48
C ALA A 313 7.07 19.23 -1.94
N GLY A 314 7.59 20.22 -1.21
CA GLY A 314 7.60 20.18 0.27
C GLY A 314 8.96 19.86 0.88
N LEU A 315 8.97 19.70 2.21
CA LEU A 315 10.16 19.33 2.99
C LEU A 315 10.13 17.88 3.50
N GLY A 316 9.26 17.06 2.94
CA GLY A 316 9.28 15.61 3.13
C GLY A 316 10.51 14.98 2.49
N THR A 317 10.85 13.78 2.92
CA THR A 317 11.92 12.99 2.31
C THR A 317 11.47 11.56 2.10
N VAL A 318 11.78 10.99 0.94
CA VAL A 318 11.77 9.55 0.72
C VAL A 318 13.19 9.09 0.52
N THR A 319 13.65 8.15 1.37
CA THR A 319 15.02 7.65 1.32
C THR A 319 15.02 6.15 1.05
N VAL A 320 15.78 5.74 0.03
CA VAL A 320 16.07 4.34 -0.28
C VAL A 320 17.41 3.97 0.35
N LEU A 321 17.37 3.04 1.29
CA LEU A 321 18.54 2.48 1.95
C LEU A 321 18.85 1.12 1.36
N THR A 322 20.02 0.95 0.78
CA THR A 322 20.46 -0.32 0.18
C THR A 322 21.44 -1.02 1.10
N PHE A 323 21.13 -2.27 1.46
CA PHE A 323 21.95 -3.13 2.30
C PHE A 323 22.37 -4.38 1.55
N GLU A 324 23.57 -4.88 1.81
CA GLU A 324 24.01 -6.23 1.46
C GLU A 324 23.89 -7.15 2.68
N LEU A 325 22.90 -8.04 2.66
CA LEU A 325 22.66 -8.99 3.74
C LEU A 325 23.88 -9.90 3.96
N GLY A 326 24.27 -10.05 5.23
CA GLY A 326 25.48 -10.80 5.62
C GLY A 326 26.73 -9.94 5.80
N ARG A 327 26.73 -8.68 5.34
CA ARG A 327 27.81 -7.70 5.60
C ARG A 327 27.52 -6.75 6.77
N GLY A 328 26.38 -6.96 7.44
CA GLY A 328 25.90 -6.14 8.55
C GLY A 328 25.01 -4.97 8.08
N LEU A 329 24.58 -4.14 9.04
CA LEU A 329 23.61 -3.07 8.82
C LEU A 329 24.25 -1.69 8.52
N ALA A 330 25.33 -1.66 7.74
CA ALA A 330 25.79 -0.42 7.15
C ALA A 330 25.19 -0.30 5.74
N PRO A 331 24.39 0.74 5.43
CA PRO A 331 23.95 0.97 4.07
C PRO A 331 25.16 1.06 3.14
N VAL A 332 25.12 0.35 2.02
CA VAL A 332 26.17 0.40 0.99
C VAL A 332 25.88 1.51 -0.01
N ASP A 333 24.59 1.89 -0.12
CA ASP A 333 24.12 3.00 -0.94
C ASP A 333 22.89 3.65 -0.31
N THR A 334 22.65 4.95 -0.62
CA THR A 334 21.55 5.73 -0.05
C THR A 334 21.15 6.84 -1.01
N ASP A 335 19.91 6.80 -1.49
CA ASP A 335 19.31 7.85 -2.33
C ASP A 335 18.15 8.50 -1.59
N THR A 336 18.10 9.84 -1.61
CA THR A 336 17.05 10.62 -0.95
C THR A 336 16.39 11.56 -1.93
N ILE A 337 15.05 11.53 -1.99
CA ILE A 337 14.22 12.46 -2.75
C ILE A 337 13.58 13.44 -1.76
N LEU A 338 13.62 14.74 -2.07
CA LEU A 338 12.90 15.79 -1.32
C LEU A 338 11.45 15.85 -1.82
N SER A 339 10.62 14.97 -1.31
CA SER A 339 9.19 14.91 -1.62
C SER A 339 8.46 14.03 -0.59
N ASP A 340 7.14 14.14 -0.53
CA ASP A 340 6.27 13.25 0.23
C ASP A 340 5.84 12.07 -0.64
N GLY A 341 6.35 10.88 -0.35
CA GLY A 341 6.00 9.65 -1.04
C GLY A 341 5.33 8.64 -0.13
N ASP A 342 4.45 7.80 -0.71
CA ASP A 342 3.73 6.79 0.07
C ASP A 342 3.64 5.41 -0.60
N THR A 343 3.89 5.31 -1.89
CA THR A 343 3.73 4.06 -2.64
C THR A 343 5.06 3.62 -3.27
N VAL A 344 5.41 2.36 -3.04
CA VAL A 344 6.66 1.76 -3.53
C VAL A 344 6.35 0.47 -4.25
N TYR A 345 6.81 0.35 -5.48
CA TYR A 345 6.76 -0.89 -6.27
C TYR A 345 8.17 -1.30 -6.69
N ALA A 346 8.45 -2.60 -6.74
CA ALA A 346 9.70 -3.10 -7.27
C ALA A 346 9.49 -4.33 -8.14
N SER A 347 10.12 -4.29 -9.32
CA SER A 347 10.38 -5.45 -10.16
C SER A 347 11.75 -6.07 -9.81
N ALA A 348 12.15 -7.10 -10.54
CA ALA A 348 13.48 -7.68 -10.41
C ALA A 348 14.63 -6.69 -10.72
N HIS A 349 14.35 -5.65 -11.53
CA HIS A 349 15.37 -4.76 -12.10
C HIS A 349 15.16 -3.29 -11.81
N SER A 350 14.00 -2.91 -11.30
CA SER A 350 13.65 -1.52 -11.03
C SER A 350 12.95 -1.38 -9.68
N LEU A 351 13.19 -0.23 -9.02
CA LEU A 351 12.42 0.24 -7.87
C LEU A 351 11.71 1.52 -8.30
N TYR A 352 10.42 1.59 -8.08
CA TYR A 352 9.61 2.77 -8.35
C TYR A 352 9.10 3.35 -7.04
N VAL A 353 9.26 4.65 -6.88
CA VAL A 353 8.73 5.42 -5.76
C VAL A 353 7.72 6.41 -6.33
N ALA A 354 6.48 6.32 -5.88
CA ALA A 354 5.43 7.25 -6.24
C ALA A 354 5.25 8.31 -5.16
N THR A 355 5.20 9.57 -5.59
CA THR A 355 5.00 10.74 -4.74
C THR A 355 3.76 11.49 -5.21
N ARG A 356 2.99 12.06 -4.27
CA ARG A 356 1.77 12.79 -4.60
C ARG A 356 2.02 14.28 -4.61
N GLU A 357 1.51 14.92 -5.62
CA GLU A 357 1.45 16.37 -5.72
C GLU A 357 0.00 16.84 -5.67
N TRP A 358 -0.29 17.75 -4.74
CA TRP A 358 -1.61 18.33 -4.59
C TRP A 358 -1.68 19.64 -5.37
N GLN A 359 -2.55 19.69 -6.35
CA GLN A 359 -2.82 20.91 -7.09
C GLN A 359 -3.89 21.75 -6.40
N ASP A 360 -3.59 23.00 -6.06
CA ASP A 360 -4.60 23.93 -5.57
C ASP A 360 -5.28 24.62 -6.78
N PRO A 361 -6.57 24.38 -7.03
CA PRO A 361 -7.28 24.96 -8.16
C PRO A 361 -7.32 26.48 -8.14
N SER A 362 -7.10 27.11 -6.99
CA SER A 362 -7.05 28.57 -6.88
C SER A 362 -5.76 29.16 -7.47
N GLU A 363 -4.70 28.37 -7.63
CA GLU A 363 -3.43 28.81 -8.20
C GLU A 363 -3.40 28.72 -9.74
N THR A 364 -4.24 27.88 -10.34
CA THR A 364 -4.28 27.69 -11.79
C THR A 364 -5.08 28.78 -12.52
N GLY A 365 -5.74 29.73 -11.81
CA GLY A 365 -6.45 30.87 -12.39
C GLY A 365 -7.62 30.53 -13.30
N GLY A 366 -7.98 29.25 -13.44
CA GLY A 366 -9.10 28.75 -14.21
C GLY A 366 -10.35 28.51 -13.35
N PRO A 367 -11.53 28.40 -13.96
CA PRO A 367 -12.71 27.97 -13.23
C PRO A 367 -12.48 26.57 -12.66
N ALA A 368 -12.81 26.36 -11.41
CA ALA A 368 -12.61 25.10 -10.67
C ALA A 368 -13.17 23.83 -11.36
N ALA A 369 -13.99 24.01 -12.39
CA ALA A 369 -14.55 22.93 -13.22
C ALA A 369 -13.61 22.46 -14.36
N ALA A 370 -12.43 23.07 -14.54
CA ALA A 370 -11.54 22.80 -15.67
C ALA A 370 -10.21 22.15 -15.26
N ALA A 371 -9.96 21.92 -13.97
CA ALA A 371 -8.78 21.19 -13.53
C ALA A 371 -8.98 19.69 -13.81
N PRO A 372 -8.10 19.04 -14.59
CA PRO A 372 -8.27 17.63 -14.95
C PRO A 372 -8.12 16.69 -13.77
N SER A 373 -7.40 17.08 -12.72
CA SER A 373 -7.20 16.30 -11.49
C SER A 373 -6.80 17.22 -10.34
N TRP A 374 -7.21 16.86 -9.10
CA TRP A 374 -6.77 17.52 -7.86
C TRP A 374 -5.46 16.97 -7.31
N VAL A 375 -5.04 15.84 -7.84
CA VAL A 375 -3.85 15.12 -7.42
C VAL A 375 -3.16 14.58 -8.66
N ASN A 376 -1.87 14.83 -8.75
CA ASN A 376 -0.99 14.17 -9.69
C ASN A 376 -0.06 13.22 -8.92
N THR A 377 0.32 12.13 -9.55
CA THR A 377 1.31 11.21 -9.01
C THR A 377 2.56 11.25 -9.86
N GLN A 378 3.66 11.69 -9.27
CA GLN A 378 4.98 11.56 -9.88
C GLN A 378 5.55 10.19 -9.55
N VAL A 379 6.15 9.52 -10.53
CA VAL A 379 6.75 8.20 -10.40
C VAL A 379 8.23 8.30 -10.71
N HIS A 380 9.07 7.93 -9.76
CA HIS A 380 10.52 7.97 -9.87
C HIS A 380 11.08 6.56 -10.00
N ARG A 381 11.81 6.29 -11.07
CA ARG A 381 12.43 5.00 -11.37
C ARG A 381 13.88 4.97 -10.92
N PHE A 382 14.25 3.90 -10.22
CA PHE A 382 15.62 3.57 -9.88
C PHE A 382 16.00 2.23 -10.51
N ASP A 383 17.16 2.17 -11.14
CA ASP A 383 17.77 0.93 -11.61
C ASP A 383 18.35 0.16 -10.42
N THR A 384 18.01 -1.11 -10.34
CA THR A 384 18.40 -2.01 -9.25
C THR A 384 19.14 -3.26 -9.74
N ARG A 385 19.53 -3.32 -11.02
CA ARG A 385 20.21 -4.46 -11.65
C ARG A 385 21.59 -4.73 -11.05
N LEU A 386 22.27 -3.69 -10.59
CA LEU A 386 23.57 -3.85 -9.92
C LEU A 386 23.36 -4.12 -8.43
N PRO A 387 23.87 -5.27 -7.91
CA PRO A 387 23.80 -5.56 -6.49
C PRO A 387 24.48 -4.45 -5.66
N GLY A 388 23.86 -4.08 -4.56
CA GLY A 388 24.40 -3.05 -3.65
C GLY A 388 24.34 -1.63 -4.17
N GLN A 389 23.72 -1.38 -5.31
CA GLN A 389 23.51 -0.04 -5.87
C GLN A 389 22.03 0.19 -6.18
N THR A 390 21.62 1.45 -6.04
CA THR A 390 20.31 1.94 -6.44
C THR A 390 20.55 3.25 -7.15
N GLN A 391 20.26 3.32 -8.44
CA GLN A 391 20.57 4.48 -9.26
C GLN A 391 19.32 5.10 -9.82
N TYR A 392 19.07 6.37 -9.53
CA TYR A 392 18.00 7.12 -10.17
C TYR A 392 18.21 7.15 -11.70
N VAL A 393 17.12 6.90 -12.45
CA VAL A 393 17.15 6.85 -13.91
C VAL A 393 16.25 7.91 -14.52
N SER A 394 14.98 7.95 -14.10
CA SER A 394 13.98 8.76 -14.77
C SER A 394 12.77 9.01 -13.88
N SER A 395 12.02 10.06 -14.20
CA SER A 395 10.73 10.34 -13.58
C SER A 395 9.67 10.62 -14.64
N GLY A 396 8.42 10.40 -14.26
CA GLY A 396 7.25 10.73 -15.05
C GLY A 396 6.06 11.04 -14.16
N GLU A 397 4.96 11.44 -14.77
CA GLU A 397 3.76 11.85 -14.07
C GLU A 397 2.54 11.15 -14.64
N VAL A 398 1.58 10.85 -13.78
CA VAL A 398 0.23 10.40 -14.15
C VAL A 398 -0.79 11.20 -13.36
N ASP A 399 -1.90 11.53 -14.00
CA ASP A 399 -3.02 12.17 -13.32
C ASP A 399 -3.66 11.23 -12.31
N GLY A 400 -4.10 11.79 -11.17
CA GLY A 400 -4.77 11.04 -10.13
C GLY A 400 -3.83 10.41 -9.11
N TYR A 401 -4.40 9.63 -8.20
CA TYR A 401 -3.69 8.92 -7.15
C TYR A 401 -3.66 7.41 -7.40
N LEU A 402 -2.67 6.74 -6.83
CA LEU A 402 -2.55 5.29 -6.86
C LEU A 402 -3.25 4.67 -5.65
N LEU A 403 -3.96 3.55 -5.87
CA LEU A 403 -4.56 2.79 -4.77
C LEU A 403 -3.47 2.20 -3.86
N SER A 404 -2.45 1.57 -4.46
CA SER A 404 -1.38 0.88 -3.75
C SER A 404 -0.23 0.55 -4.71
N GLN A 405 0.77 -0.18 -4.24
CA GLN A 405 1.87 -0.73 -5.07
C GLN A 405 1.35 -1.51 -6.31
N TRP A 406 0.20 -2.12 -6.22
CA TRP A 406 -0.43 -2.92 -7.28
C TRP A 406 -0.98 -2.12 -8.44
N SER A 407 -1.16 -0.85 -8.21
CA SER A 407 -1.44 0.10 -9.29
C SER A 407 -0.28 0.22 -10.27
N MET A 408 0.89 -0.36 -9.96
CA MET A 408 2.08 -0.34 -10.81
C MET A 408 2.52 -1.76 -11.15
N SER A 409 2.95 -1.96 -12.40
CA SER A 409 3.53 -3.22 -12.87
C SER A 409 4.48 -2.96 -14.04
N GLU A 410 5.72 -3.41 -13.93
CA GLU A 410 6.70 -3.37 -15.03
C GLU A 410 6.53 -4.60 -15.93
N HIS A 411 6.46 -4.41 -17.23
CA HIS A 411 6.39 -5.48 -18.22
C HIS A 411 7.21 -5.10 -19.43
N GLU A 412 8.19 -5.93 -19.79
CA GLU A 412 9.09 -5.72 -20.94
C GLU A 412 9.77 -4.34 -20.96
N GLY A 413 10.00 -3.75 -19.77
CA GLY A 413 10.67 -2.47 -19.60
C GLY A 413 9.73 -1.26 -19.55
N ASP A 414 8.45 -1.43 -19.84
CA ASP A 414 7.41 -0.40 -19.68
C ASP A 414 6.73 -0.51 -18.30
N LEU A 415 6.42 0.62 -17.70
CA LEU A 415 5.65 0.68 -16.46
C LEU A 415 4.17 0.96 -16.76
N ARG A 416 3.30 0.04 -16.35
CA ARG A 416 1.85 0.22 -16.41
C ARG A 416 1.36 0.77 -15.07
N VAL A 417 0.57 1.82 -15.12
CA VAL A 417 0.07 2.53 -13.92
C VAL A 417 -1.44 2.66 -14.00
N VAL A 418 -2.13 2.26 -12.93
CA VAL A 418 -3.58 2.48 -12.75
C VAL A 418 -3.78 3.59 -11.74
N SER A 419 -4.44 4.68 -12.13
CA SER A 419 -4.72 5.82 -11.28
C SER A 419 -6.19 6.23 -11.31
N THR A 420 -6.65 6.95 -10.27
CA THR A 420 -8.01 7.48 -10.15
C THR A 420 -7.96 8.98 -9.90
N ASP A 421 -8.78 9.77 -10.61
CA ASP A 421 -8.73 11.24 -10.62
C ASP A 421 -9.15 11.89 -9.31
N GLU A 422 -10.16 11.35 -8.60
CA GLU A 422 -10.69 11.95 -7.38
C GLU A 422 -10.46 11.08 -6.15
N PRO A 423 -9.95 11.67 -5.06
CA PRO A 423 -9.89 10.99 -3.78
C PRO A 423 -11.31 10.73 -3.24
N PRO A 424 -11.61 9.51 -2.74
CA PRO A 424 -12.96 9.10 -2.34
C PRO A 424 -13.56 9.83 -1.14
N TRP A 425 -12.79 10.67 -0.43
CA TRP A 425 -13.20 11.39 0.79
C TRP A 425 -13.60 12.84 0.57
N TRP A 426 -13.47 13.36 -0.62
CA TRP A 426 -13.97 14.69 -0.96
C TRP A 426 -15.33 14.54 -1.62
N GLY A 427 -16.34 15.06 -0.96
CA GLY A 427 -17.67 15.13 -1.56
C GLY A 427 -17.58 15.87 -2.88
N SER A 428 -18.10 15.25 -3.92
CA SER A 428 -18.06 15.67 -5.31
C SER A 428 -18.35 17.16 -5.48
N ALA A 429 -17.32 17.94 -5.73
CA ALA A 429 -17.45 19.30 -6.23
C ALA A 429 -17.64 19.29 -7.77
N GLY A 430 -18.50 18.40 -8.29
CA GLY A 430 -19.06 18.51 -9.64
C GLY A 430 -18.43 17.69 -10.77
N GLY A 431 -17.43 16.81 -10.52
CA GLY A 431 -16.90 15.86 -11.49
C GLY A 431 -17.27 14.42 -11.16
N GLN A 432 -17.31 13.52 -12.14
CA GLN A 432 -17.35 12.07 -11.91
C GLN A 432 -15.92 11.57 -11.90
N SER A 433 -15.49 10.88 -10.82
CA SER A 433 -14.21 10.20 -10.80
C SER A 433 -14.12 9.21 -11.94
N GLN A 434 -12.92 9.05 -12.48
CA GLN A 434 -12.62 8.00 -13.46
C GLN A 434 -11.29 7.35 -13.13
N THR A 435 -11.17 6.11 -13.52
CA THR A 435 -9.92 5.37 -13.47
C THR A 435 -9.32 5.29 -14.86
N ARG A 436 -8.00 5.37 -14.92
CA ARG A 436 -7.24 5.22 -16.16
C ARG A 436 -6.09 4.23 -15.98
N VAL A 437 -5.67 3.65 -17.10
CA VAL A 437 -4.43 2.88 -17.19
C VAL A 437 -3.50 3.62 -18.13
N THR A 438 -2.33 4.01 -17.62
CA THR A 438 -1.29 4.70 -18.38
C THR A 438 -0.07 3.80 -18.51
N VAL A 439 0.52 3.74 -19.70
CA VAL A 439 1.79 3.04 -19.93
C VAL A 439 2.90 4.07 -20.06
N LEU A 440 3.90 3.96 -19.19
CA LEU A 440 5.06 4.83 -19.15
C LEU A 440 6.29 4.07 -19.67
N ARG A 441 7.04 4.71 -20.56
CA ARG A 441 8.31 4.19 -21.11
C ARG A 441 9.45 5.13 -20.81
N GLU A 442 10.60 4.57 -20.40
CA GLU A 442 11.80 5.37 -20.26
C GLU A 442 12.30 5.83 -21.63
N GLN A 443 12.43 7.14 -21.80
CA GLN A 443 12.93 7.78 -23.01
C GLN A 443 13.75 9.00 -22.58
N GLU A 444 15.03 9.01 -22.91
CA GLU A 444 15.94 10.15 -22.68
C GLU A 444 15.95 10.68 -21.24
N GLY A 445 15.90 9.78 -20.23
CA GLY A 445 15.90 10.12 -18.81
C GLY A 445 14.52 10.48 -18.25
N ARG A 446 13.42 10.25 -18.98
CA ARG A 446 12.03 10.47 -18.55
C ARG A 446 11.20 9.20 -18.68
N LEU A 447 10.22 9.09 -17.80
CA LEU A 447 9.11 8.14 -17.97
C LEU A 447 7.99 8.85 -18.74
N ALA A 448 8.03 8.75 -20.06
CA ALA A 448 7.03 9.34 -20.94
C ALA A 448 5.79 8.45 -21.06
N ALA A 449 4.60 9.03 -21.01
CA ALA A 449 3.36 8.32 -21.32
C ALA A 449 3.33 7.99 -22.82
N VAL A 450 3.34 6.69 -23.15
CA VAL A 450 3.32 6.21 -24.54
C VAL A 450 1.93 5.77 -24.97
N GLY A 451 1.03 5.48 -24.04
CA GLY A 451 -0.35 5.13 -24.30
C GLY A 451 -1.20 5.16 -23.04
N SER A 452 -2.51 5.38 -23.20
CA SER A 452 -3.46 5.33 -22.10
C SER A 452 -4.83 4.81 -22.53
N VAL A 453 -5.59 4.31 -21.57
CA VAL A 453 -7.03 4.05 -21.69
C VAL A 453 -7.74 4.63 -20.47
N ASP A 454 -8.73 5.49 -20.74
CA ASP A 454 -9.45 6.30 -19.76
C ASP A 454 -10.90 5.84 -19.60
N GLY A 455 -11.62 6.45 -18.65
CA GLY A 455 -13.07 6.30 -18.50
C GLY A 455 -13.53 5.02 -17.84
N LEU A 456 -12.64 4.31 -17.15
CA LEU A 456 -13.02 3.12 -16.39
C LEU A 456 -13.75 3.53 -15.10
N GLY A 457 -14.89 2.89 -14.80
CA GLY A 457 -15.62 3.07 -13.56
C GLY A 457 -16.01 4.53 -13.28
N LEU A 458 -16.75 5.20 -14.19
CA LEU A 458 -17.17 6.58 -14.01
C LEU A 458 -18.00 6.77 -12.73
N GLY A 459 -17.53 7.61 -11.82
CA GLY A 459 -18.12 7.83 -10.49
C GLY A 459 -17.85 6.70 -9.49
N GLU A 460 -16.93 5.80 -9.82
CA GLU A 460 -16.48 4.68 -8.99
C GLU A 460 -15.04 4.90 -8.53
N ARG A 461 -14.57 4.05 -7.63
CA ARG A 461 -13.17 4.01 -7.21
C ARG A 461 -12.59 2.62 -7.45
N VAL A 462 -11.28 2.55 -7.63
CA VAL A 462 -10.54 1.29 -7.74
C VAL A 462 -10.51 0.56 -6.40
N TYR A 463 -10.73 -0.75 -6.43
CA TYR A 463 -10.63 -1.66 -5.28
C TYR A 463 -9.54 -2.70 -5.46
N ALA A 464 -9.30 -3.16 -6.68
CA ALA A 464 -8.19 -4.06 -6.98
C ALA A 464 -7.63 -3.78 -8.37
N VAL A 465 -6.34 -4.05 -8.51
CA VAL A 465 -5.62 -4.03 -9.78
C VAL A 465 -4.77 -5.28 -9.88
N ARG A 466 -4.74 -5.92 -11.05
CA ARG A 466 -3.87 -7.05 -11.32
C ARG A 466 -3.37 -7.05 -12.75
N PHE A 467 -2.05 -7.12 -12.90
CA PHE A 467 -1.45 -7.37 -14.21
C PHE A 467 -0.90 -8.80 -14.27
N ILE A 468 -1.20 -9.53 -15.34
CA ILE A 468 -0.73 -10.89 -15.61
C ILE A 468 -0.25 -10.93 -17.06
N GLY A 469 1.07 -11.01 -17.26
CA GLY A 469 1.63 -10.85 -18.59
C GLY A 469 1.17 -9.53 -19.24
N PRO A 470 0.65 -9.53 -20.47
CA PRO A 470 0.21 -8.32 -21.16
C PRO A 470 -1.17 -7.81 -20.71
N LEU A 471 -1.90 -8.57 -19.90
CA LEU A 471 -3.26 -8.23 -19.49
C LEU A 471 -3.30 -7.56 -18.12
N GLY A 472 -4.16 -6.56 -17.97
CA GLY A 472 -4.51 -5.93 -16.71
C GLY A 472 -5.96 -6.23 -16.32
N TYR A 473 -6.18 -6.46 -15.04
CA TYR A 473 -7.50 -6.65 -14.44
C TYR A 473 -7.72 -5.52 -13.44
N VAL A 474 -8.78 -4.73 -13.64
CA VAL A 474 -9.10 -3.57 -12.78
C VAL A 474 -10.51 -3.73 -12.26
N VAL A 475 -10.64 -3.71 -10.94
CA VAL A 475 -11.93 -3.75 -10.25
C VAL A 475 -12.25 -2.37 -9.74
N THR A 476 -13.39 -1.82 -10.16
CA THR A 476 -13.92 -0.56 -9.62
C THR A 476 -15.26 -0.85 -8.95
N PHE A 477 -15.67 -0.06 -7.97
CA PHE A 477 -16.93 -0.29 -7.26
C PHE A 477 -17.55 0.99 -6.72
N ARG A 478 -18.87 1.05 -6.84
CA ARG A 478 -19.75 1.97 -6.13
C ARG A 478 -21.02 1.27 -5.62
N GLN A 479 -21.68 0.50 -6.44
CA GLN A 479 -22.89 -0.29 -6.13
C GLN A 479 -22.88 -1.67 -6.80
N VAL A 480 -22.32 -1.75 -7.99
CA VAL A 480 -22.11 -2.96 -8.78
C VAL A 480 -20.66 -2.92 -9.24
N ASP A 481 -19.97 -4.03 -9.21
CA ASP A 481 -18.55 -4.15 -9.50
C ASP A 481 -18.30 -4.51 -10.96
N PRO A 482 -17.78 -3.64 -11.80
CA PRO A 482 -17.16 -4.06 -13.05
C PRO A 482 -15.72 -4.52 -12.84
N LEU A 483 -15.43 -5.77 -13.24
CA LEU A 483 -14.09 -6.25 -13.53
C LEU A 483 -13.78 -5.91 -14.98
N TYR A 484 -12.87 -4.99 -15.21
CA TYR A 484 -12.35 -4.66 -16.53
C TYR A 484 -11.16 -5.52 -16.89
N VAL A 485 -11.12 -6.01 -18.13
CA VAL A 485 -9.94 -6.66 -18.71
C VAL A 485 -9.29 -5.68 -19.70
N ILE A 486 -8.04 -5.32 -19.41
CA ILE A 486 -7.24 -4.36 -20.18
C ILE A 486 -6.17 -5.12 -20.94
N ASP A 487 -6.10 -4.91 -22.23
CA ASP A 487 -5.03 -5.41 -23.10
C ASP A 487 -3.97 -4.33 -23.28
N ALA A 488 -2.80 -4.53 -22.70
CA ALA A 488 -1.63 -3.67 -22.83
C ALA A 488 -0.49 -4.36 -23.60
N SER A 489 -0.82 -5.34 -24.45
CA SER A 489 0.15 -6.01 -25.33
C SER A 489 0.76 -5.05 -26.36
N GLU A 490 0.00 -4.01 -26.74
CA GLU A 490 0.51 -2.87 -27.50
C GLU A 490 0.60 -1.67 -26.56
N PRO A 491 1.79 -1.35 -26.04
CA PRO A 491 1.97 -0.31 -25.02
C PRO A 491 1.50 1.09 -25.45
N THR A 492 1.53 1.37 -26.76
CA THR A 492 1.11 2.66 -27.33
C THR A 492 -0.40 2.75 -27.57
N ALA A 493 -1.13 1.64 -27.45
CA ALA A 493 -2.57 1.56 -27.68
C ALA A 493 -3.27 0.58 -26.70
N PRO A 494 -3.12 0.76 -25.39
CA PRO A 494 -3.83 -0.08 -24.41
C PRO A 494 -5.35 0.09 -24.58
N ARG A 495 -6.11 -0.99 -24.38
CA ARG A 495 -7.55 -0.96 -24.61
C ARG A 495 -8.32 -1.87 -23.67
N VAL A 496 -9.57 -1.51 -23.39
CA VAL A 496 -10.52 -2.40 -22.74
C VAL A 496 -10.92 -3.52 -23.69
N ARG A 497 -10.77 -4.77 -23.28
CA ARG A 497 -11.22 -5.95 -24.03
C ARG A 497 -12.59 -6.41 -23.55
N GLY A 498 -12.80 -6.48 -22.25
CA GLY A 498 -14.04 -6.95 -21.67
C GLY A 498 -14.38 -6.28 -20.36
N GLU A 499 -15.65 -6.34 -20.01
CA GLU A 499 -16.20 -5.85 -18.76
C GLU A 499 -17.17 -6.92 -18.20
N LEU A 500 -17.02 -7.24 -16.91
CA LEU A 500 -17.90 -8.18 -16.21
C LEU A 500 -18.50 -7.49 -14.98
N LYS A 501 -19.82 -7.38 -14.91
CA LYS A 501 -20.53 -6.80 -13.76
C LYS A 501 -21.07 -7.88 -12.83
N ILE A 502 -20.70 -7.79 -11.55
CA ILE A 502 -21.16 -8.70 -10.51
C ILE A 502 -21.60 -7.92 -9.26
N PRO A 503 -22.53 -8.45 -8.44
CA PRO A 503 -22.82 -7.87 -7.12
C PRO A 503 -21.65 -8.07 -6.14
N GLY A 504 -21.27 -7.03 -5.42
CA GLY A 504 -20.11 -7.04 -4.52
C GLY A 504 -18.83 -6.59 -5.21
N TYR A 505 -17.69 -6.78 -4.57
CA TYR A 505 -16.39 -6.45 -5.16
C TYR A 505 -15.30 -7.42 -4.71
N SER A 506 -14.35 -7.64 -5.60
CA SER A 506 -13.08 -8.27 -5.26
C SER A 506 -12.09 -7.21 -4.85
N ALA A 507 -11.58 -7.33 -3.63
CA ALA A 507 -10.54 -6.48 -3.11
C ALA A 507 -9.14 -7.06 -3.37
N TYR A 508 -9.04 -8.36 -3.63
CA TYR A 508 -7.85 -9.13 -3.92
C TYR A 508 -8.10 -10.09 -5.09
N LEU A 509 -7.19 -10.17 -6.05
CA LEU A 509 -7.27 -11.03 -7.23
C LEU A 509 -6.03 -11.94 -7.31
N HIS A 510 -6.21 -13.24 -7.50
CA HIS A 510 -5.14 -14.24 -7.57
C HIS A 510 -5.31 -15.18 -8.77
N PRO A 511 -4.30 -15.35 -9.63
CA PRO A 511 -4.34 -16.35 -10.69
C PRO A 511 -4.27 -17.76 -10.09
N VAL A 512 -5.23 -18.62 -10.43
CA VAL A 512 -5.34 -19.97 -9.85
C VAL A 512 -5.25 -21.08 -10.90
N GLY A 513 -4.83 -20.74 -12.10
CA GLY A 513 -4.66 -21.61 -13.25
C GLY A 513 -4.67 -20.82 -14.53
N GLU A 514 -4.44 -21.49 -15.66
CA GLU A 514 -4.49 -20.86 -16.97
C GLU A 514 -5.90 -20.30 -17.25
N GLY A 515 -6.01 -19.00 -17.45
CA GLY A 515 -7.28 -18.31 -17.70
C GLY A 515 -8.24 -18.25 -16.51
N LEU A 516 -7.81 -18.64 -15.30
CA LEU A 516 -8.65 -18.58 -14.09
C LEU A 516 -8.12 -17.58 -13.08
N LEU A 517 -9.03 -16.75 -12.54
CA LEU A 517 -8.74 -15.75 -11.54
C LEU A 517 -9.66 -15.93 -10.31
N LEU A 518 -9.08 -15.96 -9.12
CA LEU A 518 -9.80 -16.02 -7.86
C LEU A 518 -9.82 -14.62 -7.24
N GLY A 519 -11.03 -14.09 -7.01
CA GLY A 519 -11.23 -12.83 -6.30
C GLY A 519 -11.62 -13.07 -4.85
N ILE A 520 -11.02 -12.35 -3.92
CA ILE A 520 -11.42 -12.30 -2.51
C ILE A 520 -11.89 -10.88 -2.20
N GLY A 521 -13.05 -10.75 -1.57
CA GLY A 521 -13.61 -9.44 -1.24
C GLY A 521 -14.93 -9.52 -0.53
N ARG A 522 -15.88 -8.70 -0.92
CA ARG A 522 -17.18 -8.56 -0.26
C ARG A 522 -18.32 -8.89 -1.19
N SER A 523 -19.28 -9.63 -0.69
CA SER A 523 -20.61 -9.72 -1.32
C SER A 523 -21.42 -8.44 -1.08
N ALA A 524 -22.35 -8.14 -1.95
CA ALA A 524 -23.28 -7.03 -1.78
C ALA A 524 -24.68 -7.40 -2.29
N THR A 525 -25.70 -6.69 -1.79
CA THR A 525 -27.06 -6.76 -2.36
C THR A 525 -27.11 -6.06 -3.72
N ALA A 526 -28.19 -6.27 -4.46
CA ALA A 526 -28.41 -5.57 -5.74
C ALA A 526 -28.44 -4.03 -5.61
N GLU A 527 -28.76 -3.51 -4.41
CA GLU A 527 -28.77 -2.09 -4.07
C GLU A 527 -27.38 -1.57 -3.61
N GLY A 528 -26.34 -2.43 -3.64
CA GLY A 528 -24.97 -2.06 -3.30
C GLY A 528 -24.63 -2.07 -1.79
N ARG A 529 -25.49 -2.65 -0.94
CA ARG A 529 -25.18 -2.79 0.49
C ARG A 529 -24.22 -3.96 0.68
N VAL A 530 -23.00 -3.65 1.15
CA VAL A 530 -21.95 -4.62 1.45
C VAL A 530 -22.40 -5.59 2.56
N LEU A 531 -22.13 -6.86 2.37
CA LEU A 531 -22.48 -7.97 3.27
C LEU A 531 -21.22 -8.61 3.87
N GLY A 532 -21.02 -9.92 3.62
CA GLY A 532 -19.93 -10.71 4.16
C GLY A 532 -18.74 -10.86 3.22
N VAL A 533 -17.79 -11.69 3.64
CA VAL A 533 -16.62 -12.06 2.85
C VAL A 533 -17.01 -13.04 1.75
N GLN A 534 -16.52 -12.85 0.55
CA GLN A 534 -16.84 -13.66 -0.62
C GLN A 534 -15.57 -14.05 -1.38
N ALA A 535 -15.52 -15.27 -1.87
CA ALA A 535 -14.59 -15.71 -2.91
C ALA A 535 -15.34 -15.84 -4.24
N SER A 536 -14.76 -15.31 -5.32
CA SER A 536 -15.33 -15.36 -6.67
C SER A 536 -14.34 -16.00 -7.64
N LEU A 537 -14.80 -16.96 -8.43
CA LEU A 537 -13.99 -17.56 -9.49
C LEU A 537 -14.39 -16.98 -10.84
N PHE A 538 -13.41 -16.48 -11.57
CA PHE A 538 -13.59 -15.89 -12.89
C PHE A 538 -12.87 -16.72 -13.95
N ASP A 539 -13.53 -16.91 -15.08
CA ASP A 539 -12.89 -17.34 -16.32
C ASP A 539 -12.55 -16.09 -17.14
N VAL A 540 -11.25 -15.86 -17.31
CA VAL A 540 -10.67 -14.76 -18.08
C VAL A 540 -9.86 -15.26 -19.28
N SER A 541 -10.04 -16.53 -19.66
CA SER A 541 -9.40 -17.15 -20.82
C SER A 541 -9.75 -16.45 -22.14
N ASN A 542 -10.98 -15.92 -22.22
CA ASN A 542 -11.39 -15.02 -23.29
C ASN A 542 -11.47 -13.57 -22.75
N PRO A 543 -10.47 -12.75 -23.01
CA PRO A 543 -10.44 -11.36 -22.53
C PRO A 543 -11.63 -10.50 -22.96
N ASP A 544 -12.26 -10.83 -24.10
CA ASP A 544 -13.42 -10.08 -24.63
C ASP A 544 -14.74 -10.44 -23.93
N GLN A 545 -14.78 -11.59 -23.23
CA GLN A 545 -15.97 -12.12 -22.57
C GLN A 545 -15.60 -12.78 -21.23
N PRO A 546 -15.11 -12.02 -20.23
CA PRO A 546 -14.83 -12.56 -18.92
C PRO A 546 -16.14 -13.04 -18.27
N LEU A 547 -16.10 -14.15 -17.53
CA LEU A 547 -17.26 -14.77 -16.91
C LEU A 547 -17.03 -14.99 -15.41
N ALA A 548 -18.05 -14.72 -14.60
CA ALA A 548 -18.10 -15.21 -13.22
C ALA A 548 -18.62 -16.65 -13.23
N LEU A 549 -17.76 -17.59 -12.84
CA LEU A 549 -18.11 -19.00 -12.81
C LEU A 549 -18.88 -19.35 -11.54
N GLN A 550 -18.41 -18.88 -10.39
CA GLN A 550 -19.04 -19.13 -9.11
C GLN A 550 -18.66 -18.06 -8.09
N GLN A 551 -19.55 -17.80 -7.15
CA GLN A 551 -19.33 -17.03 -5.92
C GLN A 551 -19.58 -17.93 -4.72
N LEU A 552 -18.67 -17.90 -3.75
CA LEU A 552 -18.73 -18.66 -2.51
C LEU A 552 -18.75 -17.70 -1.32
N ASP A 553 -19.81 -17.74 -0.51
CA ASP A 553 -19.90 -16.97 0.73
C ASP A 553 -19.02 -17.61 1.80
N LEU A 554 -18.12 -16.83 2.39
CA LEU A 554 -17.20 -17.26 3.46
C LEU A 554 -17.68 -16.87 4.86
N GLY A 555 -18.77 -16.10 4.95
CA GLY A 555 -19.43 -15.68 6.19
C GLY A 555 -19.50 -14.17 6.40
N ASN A 556 -20.36 -13.76 7.34
CA ASN A 556 -20.59 -12.37 7.72
C ASN A 556 -19.43 -11.86 8.57
N GLY A 557 -18.44 -11.20 7.97
CA GLY A 557 -17.29 -10.75 8.69
C GLY A 557 -16.36 -9.93 7.81
N TRP A 558 -15.08 -9.99 8.10
CA TRP A 558 -14.02 -9.35 7.33
C TRP A 558 -12.82 -10.28 7.18
N THR A 559 -11.92 -9.97 6.26
CA THR A 559 -10.68 -10.71 6.05
C THR A 559 -9.48 -9.78 5.95
N GLU A 560 -8.37 -10.16 6.60
CA GLU A 560 -7.10 -9.43 6.45
C GLU A 560 -6.62 -9.44 4.99
N SER A 561 -7.02 -10.43 4.19
CA SER A 561 -6.65 -10.51 2.78
C SER A 561 -7.18 -9.35 1.92
N GLU A 562 -8.14 -8.55 2.41
CA GLU A 562 -8.63 -7.35 1.72
C GLU A 562 -7.61 -6.19 1.74
N PHE A 563 -6.68 -6.18 2.70
CA PHE A 563 -5.70 -5.10 2.89
C PHE A 563 -4.27 -5.59 3.19
N ASN A 564 -4.06 -6.89 3.27
CA ASN A 564 -2.76 -7.51 3.50
C ASN A 564 -2.70 -8.88 2.80
N HIS A 565 -2.10 -8.89 1.63
CA HIS A 565 -1.97 -10.09 0.79
C HIS A 565 -1.20 -11.22 1.43
N HIS A 566 -0.28 -10.94 2.35
CA HIS A 566 0.46 -11.96 3.06
C HIS A 566 -0.45 -12.87 3.92
N ALA A 567 -1.68 -12.43 4.21
CA ALA A 567 -2.68 -13.23 4.90
C ALA A 567 -3.32 -14.30 4.01
N PHE A 568 -3.28 -14.13 2.69
CA PHE A 568 -3.79 -15.10 1.71
C PHE A 568 -2.69 -16.10 1.32
N LEU A 569 -3.08 -17.37 1.17
CA LEU A 569 -2.23 -18.42 0.63
C LEU A 569 -2.98 -19.18 -0.47
N TYR A 570 -2.37 -19.36 -1.62
CA TYR A 570 -2.78 -20.35 -2.61
C TYR A 570 -1.68 -21.40 -2.79
N TRP A 571 -2.06 -22.69 -2.74
CA TRP A 571 -1.14 -23.80 -2.95
C TRP A 571 -1.51 -24.54 -4.24
N PRO A 572 -0.76 -24.34 -5.33
CA PRO A 572 -1.13 -24.86 -6.65
C PRO A 572 -1.22 -26.38 -6.71
N ALA A 573 -0.33 -27.09 -6.01
CA ALA A 573 -0.28 -28.56 -6.05
C ALA A 573 -1.58 -29.24 -5.58
N THR A 574 -2.29 -28.63 -4.64
CA THR A 574 -3.59 -29.14 -4.18
C THR A 574 -4.77 -28.28 -4.64
N ARG A 575 -4.49 -27.22 -5.42
CA ARG A 575 -5.47 -26.21 -5.83
C ARG A 575 -6.30 -25.68 -4.66
N GLN A 576 -5.63 -25.35 -3.56
CA GLN A 576 -6.27 -24.92 -2.33
C GLN A 576 -5.85 -23.51 -1.95
N ALA A 577 -6.83 -22.63 -1.75
CA ALA A 577 -6.65 -21.32 -1.16
C ALA A 577 -7.00 -21.33 0.33
N LEU A 578 -6.32 -20.51 1.12
CA LEU A 578 -6.56 -20.28 2.54
C LEU A 578 -6.81 -18.79 2.75
N VAL A 579 -7.97 -18.47 3.32
CA VAL A 579 -8.43 -17.10 3.58
C VAL A 579 -8.75 -16.95 5.06
N PRO A 580 -8.07 -16.09 5.83
CA PRO A 580 -8.48 -15.79 7.19
C PRO A 580 -9.78 -14.99 7.18
N VAL A 581 -10.76 -15.43 7.94
CA VAL A 581 -12.06 -14.76 8.09
C VAL A 581 -12.35 -14.57 9.56
N GLU A 582 -12.74 -13.36 9.93
CA GLU A 582 -13.16 -12.99 11.27
C GLU A 582 -14.59 -12.47 11.23
N SER A 583 -15.44 -12.93 12.13
CA SER A 583 -16.86 -12.57 12.18
C SER A 583 -17.40 -12.50 13.60
N TRP A 584 -18.51 -11.80 13.75
CA TRP A 584 -19.34 -11.82 14.95
C TRP A 584 -20.65 -12.50 14.62
N ILE A 585 -20.86 -13.70 15.15
CA ILE A 585 -22.06 -14.49 14.93
C ILE A 585 -23.01 -14.23 16.09
N GLN A 586 -24.24 -13.76 15.77
CA GLN A 586 -25.29 -13.62 16.77
C GLN A 586 -25.98 -14.97 16.95
N ASP A 587 -25.99 -15.47 18.19
CA ASP A 587 -26.77 -16.64 18.56
C ASP A 587 -28.28 -16.28 18.46
N PRO A 588 -29.03 -16.92 17.55
CA PRO A 588 -30.43 -16.57 17.36
C PRO A 588 -31.34 -16.90 18.55
N ALA A 589 -30.91 -17.79 19.47
CA ALA A 589 -31.69 -18.17 20.65
C ALA A 589 -31.45 -17.20 21.83
N THR A 590 -30.25 -16.70 22.00
CA THR A 590 -29.88 -15.85 23.16
C THR A 590 -29.67 -14.40 22.79
N GLY A 591 -29.51 -14.07 21.51
CA GLY A 591 -29.14 -12.74 21.02
C GLY A 591 -27.68 -12.35 21.34
N ALA A 592 -26.91 -13.23 21.96
CA ALA A 592 -25.51 -12.99 22.30
C ALA A 592 -24.62 -13.04 21.06
N TYR A 593 -23.58 -12.19 21.01
CA TYR A 593 -22.59 -12.23 19.94
C TYR A 593 -21.39 -13.10 20.36
N ALA A 594 -21.02 -14.04 19.51
CA ALA A 594 -19.81 -14.84 19.64
C ALA A 594 -18.81 -14.44 18.55
N TYR A 595 -17.54 -14.31 18.91
CA TYR A 595 -16.46 -14.09 17.95
C TYR A 595 -16.10 -15.43 17.30
N ASP A 596 -16.10 -15.49 15.97
CA ASP A 596 -15.66 -16.65 15.16
C ASP A 596 -14.52 -16.23 14.25
N ALA A 597 -13.40 -16.90 14.36
CA ALA A 597 -12.22 -16.64 13.56
C ALA A 597 -11.61 -17.94 13.03
N ALA A 598 -11.40 -18.00 11.72
CA ALA A 598 -10.86 -19.21 11.09
C ALA A 598 -10.06 -18.88 9.82
N ALA A 599 -9.09 -19.72 9.49
CA ALA A 599 -8.61 -19.82 8.12
C ALA A 599 -9.53 -20.77 7.35
N VAL A 600 -10.27 -20.22 6.37
CA VAL A 600 -11.18 -20.97 5.52
C VAL A 600 -10.41 -21.57 4.36
N GLY A 601 -10.44 -22.89 4.21
CA GLY A 601 -9.85 -23.59 3.08
C GLY A 601 -10.84 -23.67 1.93
N ILE A 602 -10.40 -23.28 0.74
CA ILE A 602 -11.20 -23.26 -0.49
C ILE A 602 -10.51 -24.15 -1.52
N LYS A 603 -11.17 -25.19 -1.98
CA LYS A 603 -10.73 -25.93 -3.17
C LYS A 603 -11.18 -25.21 -4.41
N VAL A 604 -10.24 -24.99 -5.32
CA VAL A 604 -10.46 -24.28 -6.59
C VAL A 604 -10.54 -25.33 -7.71
N GLY A 605 -11.75 -25.60 -8.19
CA GLY A 605 -11.99 -26.42 -9.38
C GLY A 605 -11.67 -25.69 -10.68
N THR A 606 -12.07 -26.24 -11.80
CA THR A 606 -11.98 -25.59 -13.11
C THR A 606 -13.15 -24.64 -13.37
N SER A 607 -14.28 -24.85 -12.71
CA SER A 607 -15.49 -24.03 -12.84
C SER A 607 -16.23 -23.82 -11.51
N GLU A 608 -15.71 -24.35 -10.42
CA GLU A 608 -16.39 -24.33 -9.12
C GLU A 608 -15.42 -24.10 -7.96
N LEU A 609 -15.96 -23.51 -6.89
CA LEU A 609 -15.33 -23.32 -5.60
C LEU A 609 -16.11 -24.10 -4.54
N PHE A 610 -15.44 -24.74 -3.61
CA PHE A 610 -16.10 -25.31 -2.44
C PHE A 610 -15.24 -25.19 -1.19
N GLU A 611 -15.90 -24.93 -0.07
CA GLU A 611 -15.24 -24.88 1.22
C GLU A 611 -14.74 -26.28 1.60
N ASN A 612 -13.44 -26.42 1.84
CA ASN A 612 -12.80 -27.67 2.22
C ASN A 612 -12.70 -27.85 3.75
N GLY A 613 -13.08 -26.82 4.50
CA GLY A 613 -13.04 -26.82 5.97
C GLY A 613 -12.49 -25.52 6.55
N ARG A 614 -12.46 -25.45 7.88
CA ARG A 614 -12.03 -24.27 8.64
C ARG A 614 -11.02 -24.64 9.72
N ILE A 615 -9.91 -23.93 9.77
CA ILE A 615 -8.91 -24.08 10.82
C ILE A 615 -9.16 -22.98 11.85
N ARG A 616 -9.51 -23.37 13.09
CA ARG A 616 -9.70 -22.48 14.22
C ARG A 616 -8.56 -22.64 15.23
N HIS A 617 -8.15 -21.54 15.84
CA HIS A 617 -7.27 -21.52 16.99
C HIS A 617 -8.10 -21.28 18.25
N GLU A 618 -8.32 -22.34 19.00
CA GLU A 618 -9.11 -22.33 20.24
C GLU A 618 -8.16 -22.40 21.43
N ILE A 619 -8.20 -21.38 22.27
CA ILE A 619 -7.29 -21.24 23.41
C ILE A 619 -8.09 -21.43 24.69
N PRO A 620 -7.67 -22.32 25.61
CA PRO A 620 -8.28 -22.44 26.92
C PRO A 620 -8.14 -21.10 27.69
N VAL A 621 -9.26 -20.58 28.14
CA VAL A 621 -9.29 -19.41 29.04
C VAL A 621 -9.47 -19.92 30.44
N ASP A 622 -8.38 -20.04 31.18
CA ASP A 622 -8.30 -20.42 32.60
C ASP A 622 -9.15 -21.65 33.01
N ASP A 623 -8.74 -22.36 34.05
CA ASP A 623 -9.27 -23.67 34.52
C ASP A 623 -10.76 -23.65 34.98
N THR A 624 -11.49 -22.57 34.84
CA THR A 624 -12.87 -22.44 35.28
C THR A 624 -13.84 -22.14 34.14
N VAL A 625 -14.39 -23.23 33.54
CA VAL A 625 -15.70 -23.28 32.83
C VAL A 625 -16.10 -22.06 31.94
N GLN A 626 -15.16 -21.47 31.23
CA GLN A 626 -15.50 -20.48 30.19
C GLN A 626 -15.27 -21.05 28.78
N PRO A 627 -16.06 -20.62 27.80
CA PRO A 627 -15.91 -21.11 26.43
C PRO A 627 -14.51 -20.80 25.89
N LEU A 628 -13.94 -21.71 25.10
CA LEU A 628 -12.67 -21.54 24.42
C LEU A 628 -12.66 -20.18 23.69
N ARG A 629 -11.64 -19.37 23.94
CA ARG A 629 -11.44 -18.12 23.22
C ARG A 629 -10.87 -18.45 21.85
N GLN A 630 -11.53 -18.00 20.80
CA GLN A 630 -10.98 -18.08 19.45
C GLN A 630 -10.02 -16.92 19.18
N GLU A 631 -8.96 -17.19 18.45
CA GLU A 631 -8.02 -16.17 17.96
C GLU A 631 -7.97 -16.16 16.44
N ALA A 632 -7.75 -14.95 15.90
CA ALA A 632 -7.54 -14.73 14.48
C ALA A 632 -6.33 -15.51 13.97
N VAL A 633 -6.50 -16.23 12.88
CA VAL A 633 -5.39 -16.80 12.11
C VAL A 633 -4.80 -15.67 11.26
N ARG A 634 -3.53 -15.33 11.55
CA ARG A 634 -2.84 -14.22 10.89
C ARG A 634 -2.16 -14.64 9.60
N ARG A 635 -1.56 -15.83 9.58
CA ARG A 635 -0.84 -16.37 8.42
C ARG A 635 -1.03 -17.87 8.30
N THR A 636 -0.92 -18.33 7.08
CA THR A 636 -0.85 -19.75 6.75
C THR A 636 0.38 -20.01 5.87
N LEU A 637 1.01 -21.16 6.02
CA LEU A 637 2.17 -21.59 5.24
C LEU A 637 2.19 -23.11 5.10
N VAL A 638 2.78 -23.60 4.01
CA VAL A 638 2.92 -25.03 3.73
C VAL A 638 4.38 -25.45 3.86
N VAL A 639 4.63 -26.56 4.53
CA VAL A 639 5.91 -27.26 4.50
C VAL A 639 5.64 -28.75 4.27
N GLY A 640 6.07 -29.27 3.12
CA GLY A 640 5.77 -30.63 2.71
C GLY A 640 4.26 -30.87 2.53
N ASP A 641 3.69 -31.80 3.30
CA ASP A 641 2.27 -32.15 3.33
C ASP A 641 1.50 -31.51 4.50
N THR A 642 2.15 -30.61 5.21
CA THR A 642 1.60 -30.00 6.42
C THR A 642 1.34 -28.51 6.17
N LEU A 643 0.12 -28.11 6.49
CA LEU A 643 -0.31 -26.72 6.55
C LEU A 643 -0.13 -26.20 7.98
N TYR A 644 0.62 -25.13 8.13
CA TYR A 644 0.79 -24.44 9.39
C TYR A 644 -0.04 -23.16 9.38
N SER A 645 -0.75 -22.91 10.46
CA SER A 645 -1.49 -21.65 10.69
C SER A 645 -0.97 -20.98 11.96
N LEU A 646 -0.73 -19.66 11.87
CA LEU A 646 -0.16 -18.82 12.91
C LEU A 646 -1.22 -17.89 13.50
N SER A 647 -1.29 -17.83 14.84
CA SER A 647 -1.99 -16.77 15.58
C SER A 647 -1.05 -16.16 16.62
N ASP A 648 -1.54 -15.18 17.36
CA ASP A 648 -0.76 -14.53 18.42
C ASP A 648 -0.38 -15.46 19.59
N SER A 649 -1.08 -16.57 19.76
CA SER A 649 -0.82 -17.54 20.84
C SER A 649 -0.05 -18.79 20.41
N GLY A 650 0.14 -19.02 19.10
CA GLY A 650 0.85 -20.23 18.71
C GLY A 650 0.75 -20.62 17.23
N LEU A 651 1.30 -21.80 16.96
CA LEU A 651 1.35 -22.41 15.63
C LEU A 651 0.61 -23.75 15.64
N LYS A 652 -0.37 -23.89 14.73
CA LYS A 652 -1.13 -25.13 14.53
C LYS A 652 -0.64 -25.83 13.27
N ALA A 653 -0.36 -27.13 13.38
CA ALA A 653 -0.12 -28.01 12.23
C ALA A 653 -1.42 -28.71 11.85
N SER A 654 -1.74 -28.74 10.58
CA SER A 654 -2.92 -29.42 10.02
C SER A 654 -2.53 -30.21 8.78
N SER A 655 -3.35 -31.18 8.39
CA SER A 655 -3.23 -31.82 7.09
C SER A 655 -3.45 -30.80 5.99
N LEU A 656 -2.57 -30.73 5.01
CA LEU A 656 -2.73 -29.86 3.86
C LEU A 656 -3.96 -30.25 3.02
N GLU A 657 -4.34 -31.52 2.97
CA GLU A 657 -5.43 -32.02 2.16
C GLU A 657 -6.79 -31.90 2.85
N THR A 658 -6.89 -32.35 4.12
CA THR A 658 -8.17 -32.44 4.87
C THR A 658 -8.38 -31.31 5.86
N LEU A 659 -7.37 -30.48 6.13
CA LEU A 659 -7.32 -29.41 7.15
C LEU A 659 -7.46 -29.92 8.60
N GLU A 660 -7.51 -31.23 8.82
CA GLU A 660 -7.57 -31.83 10.15
C GLU A 660 -6.31 -31.50 10.97
N GLY A 661 -6.50 -31.16 12.24
CA GLY A 661 -5.42 -30.79 13.14
C GLY A 661 -4.48 -31.97 13.43
N ARG A 662 -3.17 -31.77 13.26
CA ARG A 662 -2.08 -32.71 13.58
C ARG A 662 -1.36 -32.36 14.88
N GLY A 663 -1.39 -31.08 15.30
CA GLY A 663 -0.73 -30.64 16.53
C GLY A 663 -0.86 -29.13 16.75
N TRP A 664 -0.67 -28.75 18.00
CA TRP A 664 -0.64 -27.34 18.45
C TRP A 664 0.63 -27.07 19.24
N LEU A 665 1.27 -25.95 18.96
CA LEU A 665 2.39 -25.42 19.74
C LEU A 665 2.00 -24.04 20.27
N ALA A 666 1.79 -23.95 21.59
CA ALA A 666 1.60 -22.65 22.24
C ALA A 666 2.93 -21.89 22.36
N PHE A 667 2.92 -20.60 22.09
CA PHE A 667 4.07 -19.74 22.31
C PHE A 667 4.16 -19.32 23.78
N PRO A 668 5.36 -19.30 24.38
CA PRO A 668 5.56 -18.76 25.71
C PRO A 668 5.31 -17.26 25.72
N ARG A 669 4.53 -16.80 26.70
CA ARG A 669 4.23 -15.39 26.93
C ARG A 669 5.39 -14.63 27.55
#